data_e7875edef50e60ddc18297fdd5bebd0f
#
_entry.id   e7875edef50e60ddc18297fdd5bebd0f
#
_cell.length_a   1.000
_cell.length_b   1.000
_cell.length_c   1.000
_cell.angle_alpha   90.00
_cell.angle_beta   90.00
_cell.angle_gamma   90.00
#
_symmetry.space_group_name_H-M   'P 1'
#
loop_
_entity.id
_entity.type
_entity.pdbx_description
1 polymer ?
#
loop_
_entity_poly.entity_id
_entity_poly.type
_entity_poly.pdbx_seq_one_letter_code
_entity_poly.pdbx_strand_id
1 'polypeptide(L)'
;MKNEALDNILDCLTDRNLGKAIVAADIFLSVHPNQINSDRLNAIRTDYQRMTDYWRRGFKDPQVEHLYDNMLKRMYVLYATIAGNYEVRHSPFLQSLADRARMTPRDWSPQVVKESLEAYVSDVALLGLGAAGGQAGEVYARHHKEMIELFDFILTSGVWSDGYATAMEEIVLSPTVDSFDQQLILSSVMLANMNVFDMAKFRMMVHVYSQATDEQVRQRALIGWVLSLNVDMNSDIALLVYTEAVELVEKLLEDEDCCRELVELQKQLIYCINAERDNAKIQNEILPDLMKNQGFRMTRNGIVEEEEDELNDILHPDEAEEKLERVEQAYQKMLDMQKQGSDVYFSGFSRMKVFPFFNEIVNWFVPFYIDHPEISQTLGTIKKSRFLSGLLKSGPFCNSDKYSFLLAFNQVMNQIPQNLREMMDKGEAIFEEVAPEVADQPAYIRRRYLQDLYRFFRLFRQREAFKNPFDQESPDYLFLASSVYRSTHIEPFFNEVTAFLIKKSHYKEARYMLNNYSENREDFQYYMMAAHIGMDPLGNYAKAVELKPDNERAMAGYARALFDQAEYQKSLEAYDKLLTFQPDKRSYLLNRAVCLIKLDRYDEAEKMLFRLNYERPDDTNVNRVLAWALTCNGKYEQADKIYTQLMSEGDSSTDDLLNYGLCLWFSGHVDDAADCFHRYLKESGEKKERFFNQERWLIHAKGITEAEIQMMLYIL
;
A
#
# COMPACT_ATOMS: atom_id res chain seq x y z
N MET A 1 3.63 10.74 20.84
CA MET A 1 4.95 10.86 21.54
C MET A 1 5.14 9.60 22.39
N LYS A 2 6.17 8.79 22.13
CA LYS A 2 6.44 7.59 22.95
C LYS A 2 6.74 8.01 24.39
N ASN A 3 6.06 7.40 25.35
CA ASN A 3 6.31 7.60 26.77
C ASN A 3 6.62 6.25 27.41
N GLU A 4 7.88 6.05 27.78
CA GLU A 4 8.37 4.78 28.35
C GLU A 4 7.55 4.27 29.54
N ALA A 5 6.94 5.17 30.31
CA ALA A 5 6.12 4.76 31.45
C ALA A 5 4.74 4.22 31.00
N LEU A 6 4.18 4.77 29.92
CA LEU A 6 2.95 4.23 29.32
C LEU A 6 3.23 2.92 28.59
N ASP A 7 4.34 2.85 27.85
CA ASP A 7 4.77 1.62 27.17
C ASP A 7 4.98 0.49 28.20
N ASN A 8 5.60 0.77 29.35
CA ASN A 8 5.77 -0.22 30.41
C ASN A 8 4.45 -0.72 31.01
N ILE A 9 3.40 0.12 31.08
CA ILE A 9 2.07 -0.34 31.53
C ILE A 9 1.50 -1.31 30.50
N LEU A 10 1.62 -0.97 29.23
CA LEU A 10 1.13 -1.80 28.12
C LEU A 10 1.87 -3.15 28.07
N ASP A 11 3.20 -3.13 28.16
CA ASP A 11 4.03 -4.34 28.21
C ASP A 11 3.62 -5.27 29.35
N CYS A 12 3.41 -4.72 30.55
CA CYS A 12 2.91 -5.50 31.69
C CYS A 12 1.52 -6.12 31.42
N LEU A 13 0.65 -5.41 30.70
CA LEU A 13 -0.66 -5.93 30.34
C LEU A 13 -0.56 -7.01 29.26
N THR A 14 0.31 -6.83 28.27
CA THR A 14 0.58 -7.81 27.21
C THR A 14 1.14 -9.10 27.80
N ASP A 15 2.01 -9.01 28.81
CA ASP A 15 2.52 -10.14 29.59
C ASP A 15 1.47 -10.72 30.57
N ARG A 16 0.23 -10.22 30.57
CA ARG A 16 -0.86 -10.58 31.48
C ARG A 16 -0.47 -10.40 32.97
N ASN A 17 0.46 -9.50 33.27
CA ASN A 17 0.94 -9.26 34.62
C ASN A 17 0.21 -8.08 35.28
N LEU A 18 -1.02 -8.33 35.75
CA LEU A 18 -1.91 -7.34 36.34
C LEU A 18 -1.27 -6.63 37.54
N GLY A 19 -0.55 -7.36 38.38
CA GLY A 19 0.10 -6.77 39.58
C GLY A 19 1.14 -5.70 39.22
N LYS A 20 2.01 -5.99 38.25
CA LYS A 20 2.99 -5.00 37.75
C LYS A 20 2.31 -3.84 37.02
N ALA A 21 1.28 -4.10 36.20
CA ALA A 21 0.52 -3.07 35.51
C ALA A 21 -0.11 -2.06 36.49
N ILE A 22 -0.70 -2.54 37.58
CA ILE A 22 -1.27 -1.67 38.66
C ILE A 22 -0.18 -0.79 39.28
N VAL A 23 1.00 -1.34 39.59
CA VAL A 23 2.11 -0.57 40.17
C VAL A 23 2.64 0.48 39.18
N ALA A 24 2.83 0.09 37.91
CA ALA A 24 3.30 1.00 36.86
C ALA A 24 2.31 2.16 36.63
N ALA A 25 1.00 1.87 36.60
CA ALA A 25 -0.02 2.90 36.47
C ALA A 25 -0.09 3.84 37.72
N ASP A 26 0.13 3.32 38.90
CA ASP A 26 0.20 4.13 40.12
C ASP A 26 1.37 5.11 40.10
N ILE A 27 2.54 4.64 39.67
CA ILE A 27 3.72 5.49 39.49
C ILE A 27 3.42 6.57 38.45
N PHE A 28 2.81 6.20 37.30
CA PHE A 28 2.44 7.16 36.27
C PHE A 28 1.47 8.22 36.79
N LEU A 29 0.40 7.82 37.48
CA LEU A 29 -0.61 8.75 38.01
C LEU A 29 -0.07 9.61 39.19
N SER A 30 1.01 9.19 39.84
CA SER A 30 1.69 10.03 40.83
C SER A 30 2.39 11.24 40.18
N VAL A 31 2.89 11.08 38.97
CA VAL A 31 3.53 12.14 38.17
C VAL A 31 2.49 12.95 37.37
N HIS A 32 1.44 12.29 36.87
CA HIS A 32 0.37 12.87 36.07
C HIS A 32 -0.99 12.71 36.79
N PRO A 33 -1.26 13.48 37.86
CA PRO A 33 -2.42 13.25 38.71
C PRO A 33 -3.75 13.46 37.96
N ASN A 34 -4.64 12.46 38.11
CA ASN A 34 -6.03 12.51 37.68
C ASN A 34 -6.87 11.72 38.69
N GLN A 35 -7.72 12.41 39.44
CA GLN A 35 -8.47 11.81 40.54
C GLN A 35 -9.38 10.66 40.07
N ILE A 36 -10.09 10.84 38.94
CA ILE A 36 -11.01 9.82 38.40
C ILE A 36 -10.25 8.55 38.04
N ASN A 37 -9.10 8.67 37.39
CA ASN A 37 -8.27 7.53 37.02
C ASN A 37 -7.64 6.87 38.25
N SER A 38 -7.24 7.64 39.24
CA SER A 38 -6.73 7.12 40.50
C SER A 38 -7.80 6.33 41.27
N ASP A 39 -9.04 6.81 41.29
CA ASP A 39 -10.15 6.11 41.94
C ASP A 39 -10.46 4.80 41.24
N ARG A 40 -10.46 4.78 39.89
CA ARG A 40 -10.63 3.56 39.06
C ARG A 40 -9.50 2.56 39.33
N LEU A 41 -8.24 3.03 39.38
CA LEU A 41 -7.08 2.18 39.66
C LEU A 41 -7.17 1.58 41.08
N ASN A 42 -7.60 2.36 42.06
CA ASN A 42 -7.78 1.89 43.43
C ASN A 42 -8.89 0.82 43.53
N ALA A 43 -9.97 0.94 42.78
CA ALA A 43 -11.00 -0.06 42.72
C ALA A 43 -10.43 -1.41 42.17
N ILE A 44 -9.70 -1.36 41.03
CA ILE A 44 -9.05 -2.54 40.45
C ILE A 44 -8.04 -3.15 41.44
N ARG A 45 -7.21 -2.31 42.08
CA ARG A 45 -6.24 -2.76 43.09
C ARG A 45 -6.93 -3.48 44.24
N THR A 46 -8.03 -2.93 44.75
CA THR A 46 -8.79 -3.54 45.84
C THR A 46 -9.35 -4.91 45.46
N ASP A 47 -9.92 -5.03 44.26
CA ASP A 47 -10.47 -6.29 43.78
C ASP A 47 -9.33 -7.35 43.63
N TYR A 48 -8.20 -6.94 43.09
CA TYR A 48 -7.02 -7.80 42.90
C TYR A 48 -6.45 -8.25 44.27
N GLN A 49 -6.38 -7.36 45.24
CA GLN A 49 -5.93 -7.69 46.60
C GLN A 49 -6.89 -8.70 47.25
N ARG A 50 -8.20 -8.51 47.14
CA ARG A 50 -9.20 -9.45 47.66
C ARG A 50 -9.04 -10.83 47.03
N MET A 51 -8.84 -10.90 45.73
CA MET A 51 -8.63 -12.17 45.02
C MET A 51 -7.34 -12.87 45.49
N THR A 52 -6.23 -12.12 45.62
CA THR A 52 -4.96 -12.68 46.08
C THR A 52 -5.03 -13.13 47.52
N ASP A 53 -5.71 -12.38 48.43
CA ASP A 53 -5.91 -12.77 49.80
C ASP A 53 -6.77 -14.04 49.96
N TYR A 54 -7.79 -14.18 49.10
CA TYR A 54 -8.62 -15.36 49.07
C TYR A 54 -7.80 -16.60 48.66
N TRP A 55 -7.01 -16.48 47.60
CA TRP A 55 -6.09 -17.50 47.11
C TRP A 55 -5.03 -17.87 48.18
N ARG A 56 -4.42 -16.87 48.84
CA ARG A 56 -3.42 -17.11 49.92
C ARG A 56 -3.98 -17.88 51.10
N ARG A 57 -5.28 -17.78 51.37
CA ARG A 57 -5.98 -18.56 52.41
C ARG A 57 -6.30 -19.97 51.97
N GLY A 58 -5.89 -20.38 50.78
CA GLY A 58 -6.04 -21.73 50.25
C GLY A 58 -7.40 -22.02 49.59
N PHE A 59 -8.22 -21.01 49.38
CA PHE A 59 -9.48 -21.18 48.68
C PHE A 59 -9.23 -21.28 47.18
N LYS A 60 -9.87 -22.24 46.52
CA LYS A 60 -9.85 -22.39 45.04
C LYS A 60 -11.19 -21.92 44.51
N ASP A 61 -11.14 -20.87 43.68
CA ASP A 61 -12.29 -20.37 42.95
C ASP A 61 -12.27 -20.97 41.54
N PRO A 62 -13.31 -21.71 41.10
CA PRO A 62 -13.38 -22.21 39.72
C PRO A 62 -13.41 -21.12 38.65
N GLN A 63 -13.77 -19.89 39.03
CA GLN A 63 -13.88 -18.77 38.12
C GLN A 63 -12.67 -17.81 38.20
N VAL A 64 -11.58 -18.19 38.85
CA VAL A 64 -10.44 -17.34 39.11
C VAL A 64 -9.85 -16.76 37.79
N GLU A 65 -9.77 -17.55 36.73
CA GLU A 65 -9.28 -17.07 35.42
C GLU A 65 -10.21 -16.02 34.82
N HIS A 66 -11.51 -16.27 34.84
CA HIS A 66 -12.50 -15.33 34.32
C HIS A 66 -12.49 -14.00 35.12
N LEU A 67 -12.34 -14.06 36.44
CA LEU A 67 -12.21 -12.88 37.27
C LEU A 67 -10.92 -12.12 37.00
N TYR A 68 -9.82 -12.84 36.78
CA TYR A 68 -8.54 -12.25 36.41
C TYR A 68 -8.60 -11.55 35.05
N ASP A 69 -9.17 -12.18 34.04
CA ASP A 69 -9.39 -11.62 32.71
C ASP A 69 -10.27 -10.39 32.75
N ASN A 70 -11.31 -10.39 33.57
CA ASN A 70 -12.16 -9.22 33.77
C ASN A 70 -11.42 -8.04 34.38
N MET A 71 -10.50 -8.30 35.33
CA MET A 71 -9.64 -7.25 35.89
C MET A 71 -8.61 -6.76 34.87
N LEU A 72 -8.05 -7.63 34.03
CA LEU A 72 -7.18 -7.24 32.92
C LEU A 72 -7.91 -6.32 31.93
N LYS A 73 -9.15 -6.68 31.54
CA LYS A 73 -10.00 -5.82 30.69
C LYS A 73 -10.19 -4.43 31.30
N ARG A 74 -10.59 -4.37 32.55
CA ARG A 74 -10.78 -3.08 33.27
C ARG A 74 -9.48 -2.26 33.34
N MET A 75 -8.35 -2.93 33.57
CA MET A 75 -7.05 -2.27 33.64
C MET A 75 -6.60 -1.76 32.27
N TYR A 76 -6.86 -2.49 31.19
CA TYR A 76 -6.56 -2.05 29.83
C TYR A 76 -7.41 -0.83 29.43
N VAL A 77 -8.72 -0.83 29.73
CA VAL A 77 -9.60 0.33 29.49
C VAL A 77 -9.13 1.55 30.27
N LEU A 78 -8.66 1.35 31.52
CA LEU A 78 -8.05 2.41 32.30
C LEU A 78 -6.76 2.92 31.66
N TYR A 79 -5.88 2.03 31.22
CA TYR A 79 -4.67 2.38 30.47
C TYR A 79 -4.98 3.21 29.23
N ALA A 80 -5.93 2.79 28.40
CA ALA A 80 -6.36 3.51 27.21
C ALA A 80 -6.86 4.94 27.56
N THR A 81 -7.63 5.06 28.64
CA THR A 81 -8.09 6.37 29.16
C THR A 81 -6.92 7.25 29.62
N ILE A 82 -5.93 6.67 30.32
CA ILE A 82 -4.74 7.38 30.79
C ILE A 82 -3.89 7.84 29.58
N ALA A 83 -3.64 6.94 28.64
CA ALA A 83 -2.85 7.22 27.43
C ALA A 83 -3.50 8.32 26.58
N GLY A 84 -4.81 8.24 26.32
CA GLY A 84 -5.53 9.27 25.58
C GLY A 84 -5.52 10.64 26.24
N ASN A 85 -5.75 10.68 27.56
CA ASN A 85 -5.65 11.94 28.31
C ASN A 85 -4.23 12.53 28.29
N TYR A 86 -3.21 11.67 28.30
CA TYR A 86 -1.82 12.09 28.21
C TYR A 86 -1.52 12.66 26.82
N GLU A 87 -1.92 11.99 25.74
CA GLU A 87 -1.69 12.44 24.38
C GLU A 87 -2.34 13.79 24.10
N VAL A 88 -3.60 13.97 24.49
CA VAL A 88 -4.28 15.27 24.33
C VAL A 88 -3.56 16.39 25.08
N ARG A 89 -3.09 16.13 26.32
CA ARG A 89 -2.42 17.15 27.11
C ARG A 89 -0.99 17.49 26.66
N HIS A 90 -0.29 16.55 26.04
CA HIS A 90 1.12 16.70 25.66
C HIS A 90 1.33 16.94 24.18
N SER A 91 0.29 16.83 23.35
CA SER A 91 0.29 17.33 21.98
C SER A 91 -0.17 18.80 21.97
N PRO A 92 0.71 19.78 21.67
CA PRO A 92 0.30 21.19 21.65
C PRO A 92 -0.86 21.44 20.70
N PHE A 93 -0.93 20.69 19.62
CA PHE A 93 -2.02 20.78 18.65
C PHE A 93 -3.34 20.27 19.23
N LEU A 94 -3.40 19.02 19.73
CA LEU A 94 -4.62 18.45 20.33
C LEU A 94 -5.07 19.24 21.55
N GLN A 95 -4.12 19.74 22.35
CA GLN A 95 -4.45 20.60 23.47
C GLN A 95 -5.12 21.89 23.00
N SER A 96 -4.62 22.53 21.93
CA SER A 96 -5.23 23.76 21.41
C SER A 96 -6.65 23.53 20.89
N LEU A 97 -6.93 22.37 20.28
CA LEU A 97 -8.29 21.99 19.86
C LEU A 97 -9.19 21.74 21.10
N ALA A 98 -8.70 21.02 22.10
CA ALA A 98 -9.44 20.77 23.32
C ALA A 98 -9.76 22.07 24.07
N ASP A 99 -8.82 23.02 24.12
CA ASP A 99 -9.04 24.32 24.75
C ASP A 99 -10.05 25.15 23.92
N ARG A 100 -10.00 25.13 22.60
CA ARG A 100 -10.98 25.79 21.73
C ARG A 100 -12.39 25.22 21.97
N ALA A 101 -12.54 23.90 22.00
CA ALA A 101 -13.81 23.24 22.28
C ALA A 101 -14.37 23.56 23.68
N ARG A 102 -13.49 23.76 24.71
CA ARG A 102 -13.89 24.11 26.08
C ARG A 102 -14.20 25.59 26.27
N MET A 103 -13.53 26.49 25.53
CA MET A 103 -13.75 27.92 25.63
C MET A 103 -15.12 28.34 25.07
N THR A 104 -15.69 27.54 24.17
CA THR A 104 -17.04 27.76 23.66
C THR A 104 -18.03 27.20 24.68
N PRO A 105 -18.85 28.03 25.34
CA PRO A 105 -19.84 27.57 26.32
C PRO A 105 -21.04 26.96 25.60
N ARG A 106 -20.85 25.83 24.95
CA ARG A 106 -21.86 25.12 24.18
C ARG A 106 -22.16 23.78 24.84
N ASP A 107 -23.42 23.43 24.88
CA ASP A 107 -23.86 22.10 25.28
C ASP A 107 -23.68 21.14 24.09
N TRP A 108 -22.80 20.15 24.25
CA TRP A 108 -22.53 19.10 23.28
C TRP A 108 -23.32 17.82 23.58
N SER A 109 -24.42 17.91 24.33
CA SER A 109 -25.32 16.78 24.46
C SER A 109 -25.88 16.39 23.10
N PRO A 110 -26.07 15.10 22.81
CA PRO A 110 -26.53 14.64 21.49
C PRO A 110 -27.85 15.28 21.05
N GLN A 111 -28.75 15.57 22.01
CA GLN A 111 -30.00 16.23 21.72
C GLN A 111 -29.78 17.64 21.13
N VAL A 112 -28.93 18.45 21.78
CA VAL A 112 -28.63 19.82 21.31
C VAL A 112 -27.89 19.79 19.97
N VAL A 113 -26.95 18.86 19.78
CA VAL A 113 -26.27 18.67 18.51
C VAL A 113 -27.26 18.36 17.41
N LYS A 114 -28.19 17.42 17.63
CA LYS A 114 -29.22 17.04 16.65
C LYS A 114 -30.09 18.23 16.27
N GLU A 115 -30.62 18.94 17.26
CA GLU A 115 -31.50 20.12 17.06
C GLU A 115 -30.78 21.20 16.23
N SER A 116 -29.48 21.42 16.47
CA SER A 116 -28.70 22.42 15.73
C SER A 116 -28.48 22.00 14.27
N LEU A 117 -28.17 20.74 14.01
CA LEU A 117 -27.97 20.21 12.65
C LEU A 117 -29.28 20.20 11.84
N GLU A 118 -30.41 19.84 12.47
CA GLU A 118 -31.75 19.90 11.84
C GLU A 118 -32.18 21.35 11.56
N ALA A 119 -31.83 22.28 12.45
CA ALA A 119 -32.11 23.72 12.23
C ALA A 119 -31.34 24.24 11.01
N TYR A 120 -30.08 23.81 10.82
CA TYR A 120 -29.30 24.17 9.61
C TYR A 120 -29.98 23.67 8.33
N VAL A 121 -30.43 22.43 8.27
CA VAL A 121 -31.15 21.89 7.10
C VAL A 121 -32.43 22.72 6.80
N SER A 122 -33.12 23.13 7.86
CA SER A 122 -34.30 24.00 7.73
C SER A 122 -33.96 25.40 7.21
N ASP A 123 -32.86 25.99 7.70
CA ASP A 123 -32.34 27.29 7.24
C ASP A 123 -31.96 27.24 5.75
N VAL A 124 -31.27 26.18 5.32
CA VAL A 124 -30.87 25.98 3.90
C VAL A 124 -32.11 25.81 3.01
N ALA A 125 -33.12 25.07 3.47
CA ALA A 125 -34.40 24.93 2.74
C ALA A 125 -35.10 26.26 2.54
N LEU A 126 -35.13 27.13 3.56
CA LEU A 126 -35.70 28.50 3.48
C LEU A 126 -34.91 29.40 2.51
N LEU A 127 -33.58 29.26 2.41
CA LEU A 127 -32.77 29.97 1.41
C LEU A 127 -33.17 29.56 -0.01
N GLY A 128 -33.43 28.28 -0.25
CA GLY A 128 -33.87 27.74 -1.54
C GLY A 128 -35.26 28.30 -1.99
N LEU A 129 -36.11 28.68 -1.04
CA LEU A 129 -37.43 29.29 -1.29
C LEU A 129 -37.36 30.80 -1.52
N GLY A 130 -36.17 31.42 -1.50
CA GLY A 130 -35.98 32.85 -1.71
C GLY A 130 -36.44 33.74 -0.53
N ALA A 131 -36.80 33.16 0.61
CA ALA A 131 -37.32 33.85 1.79
C ALA A 131 -36.23 34.66 2.55
N ALA A 132 -34.94 34.40 2.30
CA ALA A 132 -33.82 35.00 3.02
C ALA A 132 -32.80 35.65 2.07
N GLY A 133 -33.22 36.50 1.18
CA GLY A 133 -32.35 37.20 0.23
C GLY A 133 -31.21 37.96 0.94
N GLY A 134 -29.98 37.54 0.71
CA GLY A 134 -28.75 38.18 1.22
C GLY A 134 -28.13 37.55 2.45
N GLN A 135 -28.75 36.58 3.13
CA GLN A 135 -28.26 35.95 4.37
C GLN A 135 -27.60 34.57 4.14
N ALA A 136 -27.54 34.07 2.92
CA ALA A 136 -27.00 32.75 2.61
C ALA A 136 -25.55 32.56 3.14
N GLY A 137 -24.70 33.55 2.91
CA GLY A 137 -23.32 33.49 3.38
C GLY A 137 -23.17 33.43 4.91
N GLU A 138 -24.09 34.07 5.64
CA GLU A 138 -24.10 34.06 7.11
C GLU A 138 -24.53 32.69 7.66
N VAL A 139 -25.52 32.06 7.02
CA VAL A 139 -25.99 30.71 7.40
C VAL A 139 -24.87 29.70 7.23
N TYR A 140 -24.22 29.67 6.06
CA TYR A 140 -23.10 28.76 5.81
C TYR A 140 -21.89 29.04 6.73
N ALA A 141 -21.55 30.32 6.98
CA ALA A 141 -20.43 30.68 7.84
C ALA A 141 -20.67 30.27 9.30
N ARG A 142 -21.90 30.50 9.81
CA ARG A 142 -22.28 30.08 11.17
C ARG A 142 -22.21 28.57 11.32
N HIS A 143 -22.79 27.83 10.39
CA HIS A 143 -22.80 26.38 10.41
C HIS A 143 -21.39 25.80 10.30
N HIS A 144 -20.57 26.30 9.37
CA HIS A 144 -19.17 25.86 9.25
C HIS A 144 -18.37 26.04 10.54
N LYS A 145 -18.54 27.18 11.19
CA LYS A 145 -17.92 27.42 12.51
C LYS A 145 -18.39 26.40 13.55
N GLU A 146 -19.66 26.09 13.58
CA GLU A 146 -20.24 25.09 14.47
C GLU A 146 -19.67 23.69 14.20
N MET A 147 -19.52 23.31 12.93
CA MET A 147 -18.94 22.03 12.55
C MET A 147 -17.45 21.93 12.91
N ILE A 148 -16.69 23.04 12.84
CA ILE A 148 -15.31 23.08 13.35
C ILE A 148 -15.30 22.78 14.86
N GLU A 149 -16.15 23.46 15.63
CA GLU A 149 -16.22 23.29 17.10
C GLU A 149 -16.68 21.88 17.48
N LEU A 150 -17.64 21.31 16.79
CA LEU A 150 -18.12 19.93 16.99
C LEU A 150 -17.03 18.91 16.65
N PHE A 151 -16.33 19.10 15.54
CA PHE A 151 -15.23 18.24 15.14
C PHE A 151 -14.12 18.21 16.20
N ASP A 152 -13.70 19.38 16.68
CA ASP A 152 -12.70 19.50 17.73
C ASP A 152 -13.14 18.83 19.03
N PHE A 153 -14.42 19.02 19.39
CA PHE A 153 -14.97 18.39 20.57
C PHE A 153 -14.95 16.86 20.47
N ILE A 154 -15.41 16.29 19.37
CA ILE A 154 -15.41 14.85 19.13
C ILE A 154 -13.98 14.31 19.11
N LEU A 155 -13.08 14.94 18.36
CA LEU A 155 -11.69 14.52 18.19
C LEU A 155 -10.94 14.48 19.52
N THR A 156 -11.21 15.44 20.42
CA THR A 156 -10.55 15.55 21.74
C THR A 156 -11.37 14.96 22.88
N SER A 157 -12.54 14.36 22.57
CA SER A 157 -13.38 13.71 23.57
C SER A 157 -12.67 12.44 24.09
N GLY A 158 -12.86 12.18 25.38
CA GLY A 158 -12.41 10.92 25.99
C GLY A 158 -13.25 9.72 25.53
N VAL A 159 -13.21 8.66 26.33
CA VAL A 159 -14.03 7.45 26.10
C VAL A 159 -15.52 7.81 26.24
N TRP A 160 -16.32 7.41 25.27
CA TRP A 160 -17.75 7.64 25.26
C TRP A 160 -18.50 6.62 26.13
N SER A 161 -19.63 7.03 26.70
CA SER A 161 -20.59 6.08 27.26
C SER A 161 -21.41 5.44 26.13
N ASP A 162 -21.93 4.25 26.35
CA ASP A 162 -22.79 3.57 25.38
C ASP A 162 -24.00 4.42 24.98
N GLY A 163 -24.65 5.08 25.97
CA GLY A 163 -25.78 5.95 25.68
C GLY A 163 -25.43 7.17 24.83
N TYR A 164 -24.25 7.77 25.02
CA TYR A 164 -23.77 8.86 24.16
C TYR A 164 -23.48 8.37 22.75
N ALA A 165 -22.79 7.24 22.60
CA ALA A 165 -22.49 6.65 21.30
C ALA A 165 -23.76 6.29 20.52
N THR A 166 -24.76 5.66 21.16
CA THR A 166 -26.05 5.35 20.54
C THR A 166 -26.77 6.61 20.08
N ALA A 167 -26.80 7.65 20.88
CA ALA A 167 -27.43 8.90 20.48
C ALA A 167 -26.70 9.60 19.30
N MET A 168 -25.36 9.53 19.26
CA MET A 168 -24.58 10.03 18.12
C MET A 168 -24.80 9.16 16.86
N GLU A 169 -24.96 7.85 17.02
CA GLU A 169 -25.34 6.92 15.94
C GLU A 169 -26.68 7.32 15.31
N GLU A 170 -27.69 7.60 16.15
CA GLU A 170 -29.01 8.07 15.69
C GLU A 170 -28.93 9.39 14.91
N ILE A 171 -28.01 10.30 15.27
CA ILE A 171 -27.77 11.55 14.54
C ILE A 171 -27.18 11.25 13.15
N VAL A 172 -26.15 10.39 13.09
CA VAL A 172 -25.46 10.04 11.83
C VAL A 172 -26.36 9.23 10.90
N LEU A 173 -27.32 8.49 11.42
CA LEU A 173 -28.30 7.73 10.62
C LEU A 173 -29.59 8.53 10.32
N SER A 174 -29.72 9.73 10.86
CA SER A 174 -30.94 10.51 10.72
C SER A 174 -31.10 11.09 9.30
N PRO A 175 -32.23 10.86 8.63
CA PRO A 175 -32.50 11.45 7.32
C PRO A 175 -32.75 12.97 7.38
N THR A 176 -32.88 13.56 8.58
CA THR A 176 -33.11 14.99 8.80
C THR A 176 -31.79 15.76 9.01
N VAL A 177 -30.65 15.08 9.08
CA VAL A 177 -29.31 15.65 9.18
C VAL A 177 -28.64 15.61 7.80
N ASP A 178 -27.93 16.68 7.45
CA ASP A 178 -27.23 16.77 6.17
C ASP A 178 -26.12 15.71 6.07
N SER A 179 -26.01 15.07 4.90
CA SER A 179 -25.00 14.00 4.66
C SER A 179 -23.57 14.49 4.86
N PHE A 180 -23.26 15.76 4.59
CA PHE A 180 -21.91 16.32 4.77
C PHE A 180 -21.55 16.38 6.26
N ASP A 181 -22.52 16.73 7.11
CA ASP A 181 -22.34 16.76 8.56
C ASP A 181 -22.15 15.35 9.12
N GLN A 182 -22.95 14.39 8.67
CA GLN A 182 -22.81 12.98 9.01
C GLN A 182 -21.41 12.46 8.67
N GLN A 183 -20.90 12.80 7.48
CA GLN A 183 -19.59 12.45 7.01
C GLN A 183 -18.46 13.09 7.84
N LEU A 184 -18.61 14.35 8.26
CA LEU A 184 -17.65 15.04 9.12
C LEU A 184 -17.59 14.44 10.53
N ILE A 185 -18.75 14.15 11.11
CA ILE A 185 -18.85 13.47 12.43
C ILE A 185 -18.11 12.14 12.38
N LEU A 186 -18.34 11.31 11.35
CA LEU A 186 -17.63 10.04 11.20
C LEU A 186 -16.11 10.21 11.07
N SER A 187 -15.65 11.23 10.35
CA SER A 187 -14.22 11.50 10.19
C SER A 187 -13.56 11.89 11.51
N SER A 188 -14.24 12.71 12.35
CA SER A 188 -13.73 13.07 13.67
C SER A 188 -13.73 11.89 14.63
N VAL A 189 -14.79 11.05 14.60
CA VAL A 189 -14.89 9.82 15.41
C VAL A 189 -13.78 8.83 15.01
N MET A 190 -13.55 8.64 13.72
CA MET A 190 -12.46 7.80 13.20
C MET A 190 -11.10 8.27 13.71
N LEU A 191 -10.76 9.56 13.55
CA LEU A 191 -9.46 10.09 13.98
C LEU A 191 -9.27 9.96 15.50
N ALA A 192 -10.32 10.23 16.29
CA ALA A 192 -10.29 10.04 17.72
C ALA A 192 -10.04 8.57 18.10
N ASN A 193 -10.72 7.64 17.41
CA ASN A 193 -10.63 6.21 17.68
C ASN A 193 -9.32 5.57 17.21
N MET A 194 -8.72 6.11 16.13
CA MET A 194 -7.38 5.70 15.69
C MET A 194 -6.30 6.10 16.68
N ASN A 195 -6.42 7.26 17.34
CA ASN A 195 -5.46 7.69 18.35
C ASN A 195 -5.59 6.85 19.63
N VAL A 196 -6.81 6.67 20.09
CA VAL A 196 -7.10 5.88 21.31
C VAL A 196 -8.37 5.07 21.06
N PHE A 197 -8.23 3.75 21.03
CA PHE A 197 -9.36 2.87 20.74
C PHE A 197 -10.43 2.96 21.84
N ASP A 198 -11.65 3.23 21.40
CA ASP A 198 -12.87 3.31 22.19
C ASP A 198 -13.93 2.38 21.59
N MET A 199 -14.33 1.37 22.36
CA MET A 199 -15.29 0.35 21.89
C MET A 199 -16.64 0.95 21.51
N ALA A 200 -17.11 1.98 22.21
CA ALA A 200 -18.38 2.62 21.92
C ALA A 200 -18.36 3.38 20.56
N LYS A 201 -17.26 4.09 20.26
CA LYS A 201 -17.02 4.73 18.97
C LYS A 201 -16.88 3.71 17.85
N PHE A 202 -16.16 2.61 18.12
CA PHE A 202 -16.00 1.52 17.16
C PHE A 202 -17.35 0.90 16.79
N ARG A 203 -18.15 0.51 17.80
CA ARG A 203 -19.49 -0.08 17.62
C ARG A 203 -20.38 0.83 16.80
N MET A 204 -20.40 2.14 17.12
CA MET A 204 -21.13 3.14 16.35
C MET A 204 -20.77 3.10 14.87
N MET A 205 -19.46 3.10 14.52
CA MET A 205 -19.05 3.08 13.11
C MET A 205 -19.44 1.77 12.41
N VAL A 206 -19.35 0.62 13.11
CA VAL A 206 -19.80 -0.68 12.57
C VAL A 206 -21.29 -0.69 12.30
N HIS A 207 -22.11 -0.16 13.22
CA HIS A 207 -23.57 -0.07 13.05
C HIS A 207 -23.93 0.89 11.91
N VAL A 208 -23.27 2.05 11.83
CA VAL A 208 -23.51 3.00 10.73
C VAL A 208 -23.14 2.35 9.39
N TYR A 209 -22.04 1.63 9.28
CA TYR A 209 -21.70 0.89 8.07
C TYR A 209 -22.81 -0.10 7.64
N SER A 210 -23.41 -0.78 8.61
CA SER A 210 -24.44 -1.78 8.35
C SER A 210 -25.82 -1.19 8.02
N GLN A 211 -26.13 0.05 8.46
CA GLN A 211 -27.48 0.61 8.45
C GLN A 211 -27.63 1.85 7.56
N ALA A 212 -26.53 2.55 7.24
CA ALA A 212 -26.60 3.78 6.45
C ALA A 212 -27.09 3.51 5.03
N THR A 213 -28.05 4.32 4.59
CA THR A 213 -28.59 4.30 3.22
C THR A 213 -27.82 5.21 2.27
N ASP A 214 -27.14 6.24 2.80
CA ASP A 214 -26.24 7.09 2.03
C ASP A 214 -24.88 6.39 1.88
N GLU A 215 -24.48 6.13 0.64
CA GLU A 215 -23.24 5.39 0.34
C GLU A 215 -21.98 6.17 0.74
N GLN A 216 -21.99 7.50 0.72
CA GLN A 216 -20.89 8.34 1.16
C GLN A 216 -20.64 8.16 2.68
N VAL A 217 -21.74 8.15 3.45
CA VAL A 217 -21.73 7.91 4.90
C VAL A 217 -21.29 6.47 5.18
N ARG A 218 -21.84 5.49 4.46
CA ARG A 218 -21.54 4.07 4.63
C ARG A 218 -20.06 3.78 4.39
N GLN A 219 -19.46 4.31 3.33
CA GLN A 219 -18.06 4.09 2.99
C GLN A 219 -17.10 4.80 3.96
N ARG A 220 -17.47 5.97 4.49
CA ARG A 220 -16.68 6.59 5.57
C ARG A 220 -16.71 5.78 6.85
N ALA A 221 -17.87 5.21 7.21
CA ALA A 221 -17.99 4.33 8.36
C ALA A 221 -17.15 3.05 8.19
N LEU A 222 -17.16 2.43 6.98
CA LEU A 222 -16.30 1.28 6.65
C LEU A 222 -14.82 1.58 6.91
N ILE A 223 -14.32 2.65 6.30
CA ILE A 223 -12.92 3.06 6.47
C ILE A 223 -12.65 3.38 7.95
N GLY A 224 -13.60 4.04 8.62
CA GLY A 224 -13.48 4.43 10.01
C GLY A 224 -13.27 3.24 10.95
N TRP A 225 -14.12 2.22 10.89
CA TRP A 225 -13.98 1.07 11.77
C TRP A 225 -12.76 0.20 11.40
N VAL A 226 -12.45 0.05 10.10
CA VAL A 226 -11.26 -0.74 9.67
C VAL A 226 -9.97 -0.10 10.16
N LEU A 227 -9.79 1.20 9.95
CA LEU A 227 -8.58 1.90 10.38
C LEU A 227 -8.47 2.08 11.90
N SER A 228 -9.59 1.94 12.62
CA SER A 228 -9.62 1.93 14.08
C SER A 228 -9.14 0.60 14.68
N LEU A 229 -9.23 -0.51 13.95
CA LEU A 229 -8.67 -1.80 14.32
C LEU A 229 -7.15 -1.79 14.09
N ASN A 230 -6.47 -1.07 14.93
CA ASN A 230 -5.04 -0.83 14.82
C ASN A 230 -4.21 -2.02 15.36
N VAL A 231 -2.91 -1.95 15.17
CA VAL A 231 -1.85 -2.92 15.50
C VAL A 231 -1.89 -3.44 16.92
N ASP A 232 -2.30 -2.61 17.87
CA ASP A 232 -2.47 -3.02 19.27
C ASP A 232 -3.48 -4.17 19.44
N MET A 233 -4.34 -4.41 18.42
CA MET A 233 -5.29 -5.54 18.38
C MET A 233 -4.66 -6.89 18.03
N ASN A 234 -3.39 -6.92 17.64
CA ASN A 234 -2.67 -8.17 17.33
C ASN A 234 -2.14 -8.90 18.57
N SER A 235 -2.25 -8.31 19.75
CA SER A 235 -1.85 -8.96 21.00
C SER A 235 -2.99 -9.81 21.58
N ASP A 236 -2.65 -10.91 22.25
CA ASP A 236 -3.63 -11.77 22.93
C ASP A 236 -4.47 -10.99 23.96
N ILE A 237 -3.87 -9.97 24.60
CA ILE A 237 -4.57 -9.12 25.56
C ILE A 237 -5.60 -8.23 24.84
N ALA A 238 -5.27 -7.69 23.68
CA ALA A 238 -6.20 -6.85 22.92
C ALA A 238 -7.40 -7.67 22.43
N LEU A 239 -7.19 -8.87 21.94
CA LEU A 239 -8.27 -9.80 21.57
C LEU A 239 -9.16 -10.14 22.77
N LEU A 240 -8.56 -10.37 23.93
CA LEU A 240 -9.29 -10.61 25.18
C LEU A 240 -10.14 -9.39 25.59
N VAL A 241 -9.57 -8.18 25.53
CA VAL A 241 -10.23 -6.94 25.94
C VAL A 241 -11.36 -6.57 25.00
N TYR A 242 -11.09 -6.71 23.69
CA TYR A 242 -12.01 -6.32 22.64
C TYR A 242 -12.77 -7.50 22.02
N THR A 243 -13.11 -8.49 22.82
CA THR A 243 -13.90 -9.65 22.38
C THR A 243 -15.14 -9.22 21.58
N GLU A 244 -15.83 -8.17 22.05
CA GLU A 244 -17.00 -7.61 21.35
C GLU A 244 -16.64 -7.06 19.95
N ALA A 245 -15.46 -6.43 19.80
CA ALA A 245 -15.04 -5.94 18.48
C ALA A 245 -14.78 -7.10 17.51
N VAL A 246 -14.16 -8.18 18.00
CA VAL A 246 -13.94 -9.41 17.22
C VAL A 246 -15.28 -10.05 16.80
N GLU A 247 -16.21 -10.20 17.75
CA GLU A 247 -17.54 -10.77 17.48
C GLU A 247 -18.32 -9.94 16.45
N LEU A 248 -18.25 -8.60 16.53
CA LEU A 248 -18.88 -7.71 15.55
C LEU A 248 -18.25 -7.85 14.17
N VAL A 249 -16.93 -7.94 14.07
CA VAL A 249 -16.24 -8.16 12.80
C VAL A 249 -16.56 -9.52 12.23
N GLU A 250 -16.50 -10.59 13.03
CA GLU A 250 -16.87 -11.94 12.58
C GLU A 250 -18.26 -11.99 11.99
N LYS A 251 -19.23 -11.33 12.65
CA LYS A 251 -20.60 -11.23 12.14
C LYS A 251 -20.69 -10.47 10.81
N LEU A 252 -19.92 -9.38 10.64
CA LEU A 252 -19.87 -8.67 9.36
C LEU A 252 -19.29 -9.53 8.24
N LEU A 253 -18.31 -10.36 8.57
CA LEU A 253 -17.61 -11.23 7.61
C LEU A 253 -18.43 -12.46 7.19
N GLU A 254 -19.59 -12.72 7.79
CA GLU A 254 -20.56 -13.68 7.27
C GLU A 254 -21.13 -13.26 5.92
N ASP A 255 -21.10 -11.95 5.62
CA ASP A 255 -21.51 -11.37 4.34
C ASP A 255 -20.32 -11.33 3.35
N GLU A 256 -20.48 -12.03 2.23
CA GLU A 256 -19.46 -12.11 1.17
C GLU A 256 -19.21 -10.73 0.53
N ASP A 257 -20.23 -9.89 0.42
CA ASP A 257 -20.07 -8.55 -0.15
C ASP A 257 -19.21 -7.66 0.76
N CYS A 258 -19.36 -7.78 2.08
CA CYS A 258 -18.47 -7.13 3.04
C CYS A 258 -17.02 -7.63 2.90
N CYS A 259 -16.81 -8.94 2.75
CA CYS A 259 -15.47 -9.50 2.51
C CYS A 259 -14.83 -8.92 1.24
N ARG A 260 -15.59 -8.80 0.15
CA ARG A 260 -15.12 -8.22 -1.12
C ARG A 260 -14.78 -6.73 -0.97
N GLU A 261 -15.61 -5.96 -0.27
CA GLU A 261 -15.33 -4.54 0.01
C GLU A 261 -14.03 -4.36 0.82
N LEU A 262 -13.76 -5.23 1.79
CA LEU A 262 -12.52 -5.18 2.58
C LEU A 262 -11.28 -5.53 1.74
N VAL A 263 -11.39 -6.52 0.86
CA VAL A 263 -10.30 -6.86 -0.08
C VAL A 263 -9.99 -5.69 -1.02
N GLU A 264 -11.02 -5.04 -1.53
CA GLU A 264 -10.86 -3.85 -2.38
C GLU A 264 -10.25 -2.68 -1.57
N LEU A 265 -10.72 -2.45 -0.35
CA LEU A 265 -10.16 -1.44 0.55
C LEU A 265 -8.66 -1.68 0.80
N GLN A 266 -8.28 -2.94 1.07
CA GLN A 266 -6.86 -3.29 1.25
C GLN A 266 -6.02 -2.94 0.00
N LYS A 267 -6.50 -3.26 -1.19
CA LYS A 267 -5.83 -2.91 -2.44
C LYS A 267 -5.75 -1.39 -2.65
N GLN A 268 -6.83 -0.67 -2.31
CA GLN A 268 -6.87 0.79 -2.43
C GLN A 268 -5.89 1.48 -1.47
N LEU A 269 -5.72 0.96 -0.24
CA LEU A 269 -4.68 1.42 0.69
C LEU A 269 -3.27 1.24 0.10
N ILE A 270 -2.99 0.10 -0.52
CA ILE A 270 -1.71 -0.16 -1.17
C ILE A 270 -1.48 0.82 -2.34
N TYR A 271 -2.51 1.15 -3.13
CA TYR A 271 -2.40 2.16 -4.17
C TYR A 271 -2.10 3.56 -3.61
N CYS A 272 -2.73 3.97 -2.50
CA CYS A 272 -2.43 5.24 -1.85
C CYS A 272 -0.97 5.31 -1.40
N ILE A 273 -0.46 4.26 -0.76
CA ILE A 273 0.94 4.18 -0.31
C ILE A 273 1.92 4.27 -1.48
N ASN A 274 1.57 3.71 -2.64
CA ASN A 274 2.39 3.76 -3.84
C ASN A 274 2.28 5.09 -4.62
N ALA A 275 1.39 5.99 -4.24
CA ALA A 275 1.11 7.22 -4.99
C ALA A 275 2.36 8.05 -5.29
N GLU A 276 3.29 8.19 -4.34
CA GLU A 276 4.54 8.95 -4.57
C GLU A 276 5.48 8.26 -5.56
N ARG A 277 5.61 6.93 -5.47
CA ARG A 277 6.42 6.14 -6.41
C ARG A 277 5.83 6.19 -7.81
N ASP A 278 4.51 6.03 -7.93
CA ASP A 278 3.80 6.10 -9.20
C ASP A 278 3.91 7.50 -9.80
N ASN A 279 3.81 8.56 -8.99
CA ASN A 279 4.01 9.93 -9.44
C ASN A 279 5.46 10.22 -9.87
N ALA A 280 6.45 9.71 -9.15
CA ALA A 280 7.85 9.84 -9.56
C ALA A 280 8.08 9.19 -10.94
N LYS A 281 7.45 8.05 -11.20
CA LYS A 281 7.48 7.38 -12.50
C LYS A 281 6.81 8.22 -13.58
N ILE A 282 5.64 8.82 -13.29
CA ILE A 282 4.95 9.72 -14.21
C ILE A 282 5.82 10.94 -14.53
N GLN A 283 6.43 11.57 -13.53
CA GLN A 283 7.26 12.76 -13.72
C GLN A 283 8.56 12.49 -14.48
N ASN A 284 9.18 11.34 -14.26
CA ASN A 284 10.49 11.04 -14.84
C ASN A 284 10.40 10.32 -16.18
N GLU A 285 9.35 9.51 -16.42
CA GLU A 285 9.23 8.66 -17.61
C GLU A 285 8.14 9.12 -18.57
N ILE A 286 7.01 9.66 -18.08
CA ILE A 286 5.83 9.95 -18.90
C ILE A 286 5.73 11.44 -19.27
N LEU A 287 5.83 12.32 -18.28
CA LEU A 287 5.73 13.76 -18.50
C LEU A 287 6.79 14.34 -19.44
N PRO A 288 8.08 13.93 -19.41
CA PRO A 288 9.07 14.44 -20.34
C PRO A 288 8.73 14.14 -21.81
N ASP A 289 8.15 12.95 -22.07
CA ASP A 289 7.73 12.57 -23.41
C ASP A 289 6.51 13.36 -23.88
N LEU A 290 5.55 13.61 -22.98
CA LEU A 290 4.39 14.47 -23.26
C LEU A 290 4.80 15.93 -23.51
N MET A 291 5.74 16.47 -22.74
CA MET A 291 6.12 17.89 -22.81
C MET A 291 7.05 18.20 -23.97
N LYS A 292 8.03 17.33 -24.26
CA LYS A 292 8.95 17.51 -25.40
C LYS A 292 8.23 17.48 -26.75
N ASN A 293 7.14 16.73 -26.83
CA ASN A 293 6.41 16.52 -28.07
C ASN A 293 5.24 17.49 -28.28
N GLN A 294 4.90 18.34 -27.28
CA GLN A 294 3.86 19.36 -27.38
C GLN A 294 4.40 20.81 -27.46
N GLY A 295 5.71 21.00 -27.66
CA GLY A 295 6.31 22.35 -27.73
C GLY A 295 6.35 23.08 -26.38
N PHE A 296 6.22 22.35 -25.25
CA PHE A 296 6.27 22.96 -23.92
C PHE A 296 7.55 22.61 -23.17
N ARG A 297 8.18 23.60 -22.57
CA ARG A 297 9.36 23.45 -21.74
C ARG A 297 9.07 23.80 -20.28
N MET A 298 9.39 22.86 -19.38
CA MET A 298 9.29 23.10 -17.95
C MET A 298 10.47 23.93 -17.47
N THR A 299 10.21 25.13 -16.94
CA THR A 299 11.19 25.98 -16.27
C THR A 299 10.91 26.03 -14.77
N ARG A 300 11.88 26.54 -13.98
CA ARG A 300 11.68 26.77 -12.54
C ARG A 300 10.49 27.68 -12.22
N ASN A 301 10.04 28.46 -13.17
CA ASN A 301 8.96 29.45 -13.02
C ASN A 301 7.64 29.04 -13.69
N GLY A 302 7.54 27.82 -14.26
CA GLY A 302 6.32 27.32 -14.91
C GLY A 302 6.60 26.70 -16.29
N ILE A 303 5.51 26.41 -17.00
CA ILE A 303 5.53 25.85 -18.35
C ILE A 303 5.65 27.03 -19.34
N VAL A 304 6.64 26.98 -20.21
CA VAL A 304 6.86 27.97 -21.28
C VAL A 304 6.64 27.26 -22.60
N GLU A 305 5.87 27.90 -23.48
CA GLU A 305 5.66 27.45 -24.85
C GLU A 305 6.96 27.69 -25.66
N GLU A 306 7.50 26.67 -26.32
CA GLU A 306 8.49 26.85 -27.37
C GLU A 306 7.72 27.22 -28.64
N GLU A 307 8.16 28.28 -29.35
CA GLU A 307 7.58 28.60 -30.65
C GLU A 307 7.65 27.35 -31.53
N GLU A 308 6.50 26.82 -31.88
CA GLU A 308 6.40 25.65 -32.79
C GLU A 308 7.00 26.11 -34.14
N ASP A 309 8.00 25.36 -34.57
CA ASP A 309 8.55 25.53 -35.91
C ASP A 309 7.59 24.78 -36.88
N GLU A 310 6.44 25.42 -37.18
CA GLU A 310 5.44 24.90 -38.14
C GLU A 310 6.09 24.47 -39.48
N LEU A 311 7.24 25.07 -39.79
CA LEU A 311 8.00 24.73 -40.98
C LEU A 311 8.70 23.38 -40.86
N ASN A 312 9.14 23.03 -39.67
CA ASN A 312 9.81 21.74 -39.41
C ASN A 312 8.82 20.55 -39.45
N ASP A 313 7.61 20.74 -38.96
CA ASP A 313 6.56 19.71 -39.01
C ASP A 313 6.03 19.49 -40.44
N ILE A 314 6.05 20.54 -41.27
CA ILE A 314 5.73 20.42 -42.71
C ILE A 314 6.86 19.75 -43.47
N LEU A 315 8.12 19.98 -43.08
CA LEU A 315 9.30 19.42 -43.79
C LEU A 315 9.58 17.96 -43.39
N HIS A 316 9.18 17.57 -42.18
CA HIS A 316 9.41 16.23 -41.63
C HIS A 316 8.10 15.62 -41.05
N PRO A 317 7.11 15.28 -41.91
CA PRO A 317 5.83 14.77 -41.45
C PRO A 317 5.93 13.44 -40.70
N ASP A 318 6.93 12.62 -41.01
CA ASP A 318 7.17 11.33 -40.31
C ASP A 318 7.59 11.56 -38.83
N GLU A 319 8.36 12.62 -38.54
CA GLU A 319 8.75 13.00 -37.19
C GLU A 319 7.56 13.57 -36.40
N ALA A 320 6.65 14.27 -37.07
CA ALA A 320 5.42 14.79 -36.45
C ALA A 320 4.46 13.64 -36.10
N GLU A 321 4.34 12.63 -36.96
CA GLU A 321 3.52 11.44 -36.71
C GLU A 321 4.10 10.58 -35.56
N GLU A 322 5.43 10.38 -35.51
CA GLU A 322 6.09 9.71 -34.38
C GLU A 322 5.93 10.47 -33.05
N LYS A 323 5.97 11.81 -33.09
CA LYS A 323 5.72 12.64 -31.89
C LYS A 323 4.29 12.47 -31.38
N LEU A 324 3.31 12.49 -32.27
CA LEU A 324 1.89 12.29 -31.95
C LEU A 324 1.64 10.87 -31.36
N GLU A 325 2.22 9.85 -31.96
CA GLU A 325 2.13 8.46 -31.43
C GLU A 325 2.72 8.35 -30.02
N ARG A 326 3.87 8.96 -29.75
CA ARG A 326 4.48 8.96 -28.40
C ARG A 326 3.62 9.67 -27.37
N VAL A 327 3.01 10.80 -27.73
CA VAL A 327 2.06 11.52 -26.87
C VAL A 327 0.85 10.66 -26.56
N GLU A 328 0.28 10.00 -27.57
CA GLU A 328 -0.86 9.12 -27.40
C GLU A 328 -0.52 7.90 -26.52
N GLN A 329 0.62 7.26 -26.74
CA GLN A 329 1.10 6.15 -25.90
C GLN A 329 1.35 6.57 -24.45
N ALA A 330 1.94 7.75 -24.22
CA ALA A 330 2.17 8.28 -22.87
C ALA A 330 0.85 8.60 -22.16
N TYR A 331 -0.11 9.17 -22.87
CA TYR A 331 -1.45 9.44 -22.35
C TYR A 331 -2.21 8.15 -22.02
N GLN A 332 -2.20 7.16 -22.90
CA GLN A 332 -2.80 5.85 -22.66
C GLN A 332 -2.18 5.16 -21.43
N LYS A 333 -0.86 5.22 -21.30
CA LYS A 333 -0.15 4.68 -20.14
C LYS A 333 -0.59 5.35 -18.83
N MET A 334 -0.81 6.65 -18.84
CA MET A 334 -1.31 7.39 -17.67
C MET A 334 -2.77 7.00 -17.35
N LEU A 335 -3.63 6.88 -18.36
CA LEU A 335 -5.01 6.41 -18.20
C LEU A 335 -5.05 4.97 -17.66
N ASP A 336 -4.19 4.09 -18.13
CA ASP A 336 -4.13 2.71 -17.65
C ASP A 336 -3.68 2.65 -16.19
N MET A 337 -2.72 3.49 -15.77
CA MET A 337 -2.34 3.62 -14.37
C MET A 337 -3.51 4.11 -13.52
N GLN A 338 -4.26 5.11 -13.98
CA GLN A 338 -5.45 5.62 -13.31
C GLN A 338 -6.55 4.56 -13.19
N LYS A 339 -6.85 3.83 -14.27
CA LYS A 339 -7.82 2.72 -14.30
C LYS A 339 -7.42 1.59 -13.35
N GLN A 340 -6.12 1.34 -13.19
CA GLN A 340 -5.58 0.38 -12.24
C GLN A 340 -5.65 0.85 -10.78
N GLY A 341 -5.99 2.11 -10.52
CA GLY A 341 -6.16 2.67 -9.17
C GLY A 341 -5.07 3.62 -8.70
N SER A 342 -4.01 3.87 -9.49
CA SER A 342 -2.95 4.82 -9.13
C SER A 342 -3.49 6.26 -9.03
N ASP A 343 -2.98 7.01 -8.04
CA ASP A 343 -3.33 8.42 -7.85
C ASP A 343 -2.40 9.32 -8.68
N VAL A 344 -2.76 9.49 -9.94
CA VAL A 344 -1.96 10.25 -10.91
C VAL A 344 -1.93 11.76 -10.65
N TYR A 345 -2.82 12.26 -9.79
CA TYR A 345 -2.96 13.70 -9.51
C TYR A 345 -2.23 14.16 -8.26
N PHE A 346 -1.71 13.24 -7.43
CA PHE A 346 -1.13 13.56 -6.12
C PHE A 346 -0.07 14.66 -6.17
N SER A 347 0.92 14.57 -7.07
CA SER A 347 2.04 15.54 -7.07
C SER A 347 1.63 16.93 -7.50
N GLY A 348 0.65 17.06 -8.40
CA GLY A 348 0.11 18.34 -8.83
C GLY A 348 -0.58 19.07 -7.68
N PHE A 349 -1.47 18.37 -6.98
CA PHE A 349 -2.26 18.95 -5.89
C PHE A 349 -1.51 19.08 -4.56
N SER A 350 -0.47 18.29 -4.32
CA SER A 350 0.32 18.38 -3.08
C SER A 350 0.92 19.76 -2.84
N ARG A 351 1.37 20.42 -3.91
CA ARG A 351 1.90 21.79 -3.85
C ARG A 351 0.84 22.85 -3.55
N MET A 352 -0.42 22.54 -3.82
CA MET A 352 -1.56 23.47 -3.62
C MET A 352 -2.14 23.36 -2.19
N LYS A 353 -1.63 22.49 -1.32
CA LYS A 353 -2.07 22.34 0.08
C LYS A 353 -1.46 23.37 1.04
N VAL A 354 -0.76 24.37 0.54
CA VAL A 354 -0.12 25.42 1.35
C VAL A 354 -1.07 26.57 1.72
N PHE A 355 -2.27 26.62 1.16
CA PHE A 355 -3.24 27.67 1.47
C PHE A 355 -3.69 27.63 2.93
N PRO A 356 -3.98 28.82 3.55
CA PRO A 356 -4.46 28.90 4.93
C PRO A 356 -5.68 28.04 5.23
N PHE A 357 -6.53 27.79 4.23
CA PHE A 357 -7.66 26.88 4.27
C PHE A 357 -7.30 25.52 4.90
N PHE A 358 -6.14 24.96 4.54
CA PHE A 358 -5.67 23.67 5.04
C PHE A 358 -4.97 23.73 6.41
N ASN A 359 -4.94 24.90 7.08
CA ASN A 359 -4.52 24.98 8.48
C ASN A 359 -5.61 24.46 9.43
N GLU A 360 -6.89 24.59 9.04
CA GLU A 360 -8.01 23.98 9.76
C GLU A 360 -8.14 22.50 9.40
N ILE A 361 -8.15 21.65 10.44
CA ILE A 361 -8.23 20.19 10.27
C ILE A 361 -9.52 19.76 9.56
N VAL A 362 -10.64 20.38 9.87
CA VAL A 362 -11.96 20.07 9.31
C VAL A 362 -11.96 20.18 7.79
N ASN A 363 -11.24 21.17 7.24
CA ASN A 363 -11.18 21.43 5.82
C ASN A 363 -10.50 20.32 4.97
N TRP A 364 -9.85 19.35 5.63
CA TRP A 364 -9.33 18.15 4.96
C TRP A 364 -10.39 17.07 4.77
N PHE A 365 -11.48 17.11 5.55
CA PHE A 365 -12.49 16.06 5.61
C PHE A 365 -13.87 16.53 5.12
N VAL A 366 -14.09 17.84 5.02
CA VAL A 366 -15.37 18.37 4.56
C VAL A 366 -15.63 17.99 3.10
N PRO A 367 -16.76 17.36 2.77
CA PRO A 367 -17.14 17.11 1.40
C PRO A 367 -17.17 18.41 0.59
N PHE A 368 -16.84 18.31 -0.70
CA PHE A 368 -16.78 19.49 -1.54
C PHE A 368 -18.18 20.08 -1.80
N TYR A 369 -18.40 21.33 -1.42
CA TYR A 369 -19.56 22.11 -1.79
C TYR A 369 -19.17 23.55 -2.18
N ILE A 370 -19.90 24.09 -3.15
CA ILE A 370 -19.54 25.34 -3.80
C ILE A 370 -19.76 26.57 -2.92
N ASP A 371 -20.70 26.51 -1.98
CA ASP A 371 -21.07 27.61 -1.09
C ASP A 371 -20.28 27.61 0.23
N HIS A 372 -19.15 26.91 0.27
CA HIS A 372 -18.24 26.89 1.42
C HIS A 372 -17.76 28.33 1.73
N PRO A 373 -17.88 28.82 2.97
CA PRO A 373 -17.65 30.24 3.30
C PRO A 373 -16.27 30.75 2.93
N GLU A 374 -15.23 29.91 3.08
CA GLU A 374 -13.85 30.31 2.80
C GLU A 374 -13.49 30.38 1.31
N ILE A 375 -14.32 29.80 0.42
CA ILE A 375 -14.12 29.88 -1.04
C ILE A 375 -15.11 30.82 -1.73
N SER A 376 -16.02 31.41 -0.99
CA SER A 376 -17.10 32.26 -1.51
C SER A 376 -16.63 33.44 -2.37
N GLN A 377 -15.44 33.96 -2.13
CA GLN A 377 -14.82 35.05 -2.92
C GLN A 377 -14.51 34.63 -4.37
N THR A 378 -14.28 33.32 -4.60
CA THR A 378 -13.95 32.76 -5.92
C THR A 378 -15.21 32.36 -6.72
N LEU A 379 -16.37 32.32 -6.07
CA LEU A 379 -17.66 31.87 -6.61
C LEU A 379 -18.11 32.63 -7.86
N GLY A 380 -17.84 33.94 -7.94
CA GLY A 380 -18.25 34.77 -9.07
C GLY A 380 -17.65 34.32 -10.40
N THR A 381 -16.45 33.78 -10.37
CA THR A 381 -15.74 33.27 -11.55
C THR A 381 -16.20 31.84 -11.90
N ILE A 382 -16.46 30.99 -10.90
CA ILE A 382 -16.91 29.59 -11.08
C ILE A 382 -18.28 29.52 -11.73
N LYS A 383 -19.24 30.31 -11.25
CA LYS A 383 -20.62 30.34 -11.77
C LYS A 383 -20.70 30.76 -13.24
N LYS A 384 -19.67 31.41 -13.77
CA LYS A 384 -19.59 31.87 -15.17
C LYS A 384 -18.94 30.83 -16.11
N SER A 385 -18.14 29.90 -15.61
CA SER A 385 -17.43 28.90 -16.40
C SER A 385 -18.14 27.55 -16.36
N ARG A 386 -18.65 27.09 -17.52
CA ARG A 386 -19.21 25.75 -17.66
C ARG A 386 -18.17 24.65 -17.43
N PHE A 387 -16.96 24.88 -17.89
CA PHE A 387 -15.83 23.99 -17.70
C PHE A 387 -15.55 23.75 -16.21
N LEU A 388 -15.39 24.81 -15.43
CA LEU A 388 -15.16 24.69 -13.99
C LEU A 388 -16.29 23.95 -13.26
N SER A 389 -17.54 24.27 -13.60
CA SER A 389 -18.68 23.61 -13.01
C SER A 389 -18.70 22.09 -13.32
N GLY A 390 -18.38 21.70 -14.56
CA GLY A 390 -18.26 20.31 -14.96
C GLY A 390 -17.11 19.60 -14.25
N LEU A 391 -15.90 20.20 -14.26
CA LEU A 391 -14.71 19.65 -13.62
C LEU A 391 -14.90 19.42 -12.11
N LEU A 392 -15.56 20.33 -11.42
CA LEU A 392 -15.80 20.22 -9.97
C LEU A 392 -16.89 19.21 -9.63
N LYS A 393 -17.88 19.05 -10.50
CA LYS A 393 -18.95 18.05 -10.32
C LYS A 393 -18.49 16.66 -10.71
N SER A 394 -17.98 16.51 -11.93
CA SER A 394 -17.71 15.22 -12.58
C SER A 394 -16.22 14.88 -12.71
N GLY A 395 -15.31 15.77 -12.27
CA GLY A 395 -13.87 15.55 -12.38
C GLY A 395 -13.36 14.47 -11.42
N PRO A 396 -12.23 13.84 -11.76
CA PRO A 396 -11.66 12.70 -11.04
C PRO A 396 -10.92 13.08 -9.74
N PHE A 397 -11.20 14.24 -9.17
CA PHE A 397 -10.47 14.77 -8.00
C PHE A 397 -11.17 14.42 -6.68
N CYS A 398 -10.39 14.15 -5.63
CA CYS A 398 -10.91 14.05 -4.27
C CYS A 398 -11.37 15.42 -3.73
N ASN A 399 -12.10 15.46 -2.63
CA ASN A 399 -12.71 16.70 -2.14
C ASN A 399 -11.67 17.77 -1.80
N SER A 400 -10.59 17.40 -1.12
CA SER A 400 -9.52 18.33 -0.76
C SER A 400 -8.80 18.90 -1.98
N ASP A 401 -8.69 18.12 -3.08
CA ASP A 401 -8.10 18.60 -4.32
C ASP A 401 -9.00 19.59 -5.06
N LYS A 402 -10.33 19.38 -5.04
CA LYS A 402 -11.28 20.35 -5.58
C LYS A 402 -11.15 21.70 -4.90
N TYR A 403 -11.04 21.72 -3.55
CA TYR A 403 -10.77 22.94 -2.80
C TYR A 403 -9.44 23.58 -3.18
N SER A 404 -8.36 22.78 -3.24
CA SER A 404 -7.05 23.30 -3.64
C SER A 404 -7.07 23.92 -5.02
N PHE A 405 -7.73 23.25 -5.96
CA PHE A 405 -7.86 23.72 -7.33
C PHE A 405 -8.55 25.07 -7.39
N LEU A 406 -9.67 25.25 -6.67
CA LEU A 406 -10.38 26.51 -6.63
C LEU A 406 -9.54 27.64 -6.02
N LEU A 407 -8.86 27.38 -4.92
CA LEU A 407 -8.01 28.37 -4.25
C LEU A 407 -6.83 28.79 -5.12
N ALA A 408 -6.30 27.85 -5.94
CA ALA A 408 -5.21 28.10 -6.87
C ALA A 408 -5.67 28.61 -8.24
N PHE A 409 -6.96 28.58 -8.53
CA PHE A 409 -7.53 28.75 -9.88
C PHE A 409 -6.96 29.94 -10.63
N ASN A 410 -6.95 31.14 -10.02
CA ASN A 410 -6.45 32.33 -10.66
C ASN A 410 -4.95 32.28 -10.97
N GLN A 411 -4.16 31.56 -10.15
CA GLN A 411 -2.73 31.37 -10.38
C GLN A 411 -2.49 30.37 -11.48
N VAL A 412 -3.24 29.26 -11.48
CA VAL A 412 -3.17 28.20 -12.48
C VAL A 412 -3.58 28.74 -13.86
N MET A 413 -4.69 29.44 -13.94
CA MET A 413 -5.18 30.02 -15.20
C MET A 413 -4.21 31.01 -15.83
N ASN A 414 -3.46 31.76 -15.04
CA ASN A 414 -2.45 32.68 -15.55
C ASN A 414 -1.21 31.98 -16.11
N GLN A 415 -0.99 30.72 -15.77
CA GLN A 415 0.13 29.89 -16.23
C GLN A 415 -0.25 29.00 -17.43
N ILE A 416 -1.56 28.85 -17.73
CA ILE A 416 -2.02 28.07 -18.87
C ILE A 416 -1.89 28.90 -20.15
N PRO A 417 -1.28 28.36 -21.22
CA PRO A 417 -1.22 28.99 -22.53
C PRO A 417 -2.57 29.41 -23.07
N GLN A 418 -2.60 30.49 -23.88
CA GLN A 418 -3.83 31.10 -24.34
C GLN A 418 -4.68 30.15 -25.20
N ASN A 419 -4.04 29.37 -26.06
CA ASN A 419 -4.69 28.34 -26.88
C ASN A 419 -5.46 27.29 -26.05
N LEU A 420 -4.84 26.81 -24.95
CA LEU A 420 -5.46 25.86 -24.03
C LEU A 420 -6.60 26.51 -23.22
N ARG A 421 -6.48 27.79 -22.83
CA ARG A 421 -7.57 28.52 -22.18
C ARG A 421 -8.78 28.65 -23.11
N GLU A 422 -8.57 28.96 -24.39
CA GLU A 422 -9.64 29.04 -25.37
C GLU A 422 -10.33 27.69 -25.61
N MET A 423 -9.58 26.58 -25.61
CA MET A 423 -10.17 25.22 -25.66
C MET A 423 -10.98 24.92 -24.40
N MET A 424 -10.49 25.29 -23.22
CA MET A 424 -11.22 25.14 -21.96
C MET A 424 -12.53 25.95 -21.95
N ASP A 425 -12.51 27.18 -22.45
CA ASP A 425 -13.69 28.05 -22.54
C ASP A 425 -14.71 27.54 -23.57
N LYS A 426 -14.26 26.88 -24.63
CA LYS A 426 -15.12 26.22 -25.63
C LYS A 426 -15.75 24.92 -25.10
N GLY A 427 -15.30 24.42 -23.94
CA GLY A 427 -15.79 23.17 -23.34
C GLY A 427 -15.30 21.91 -24.07
N GLU A 428 -14.24 22.00 -24.87
CA GLU A 428 -13.53 20.87 -25.43
C GLU A 428 -12.77 20.20 -24.27
N ALA A 429 -13.21 19.02 -23.86
CA ALA A 429 -12.80 18.40 -22.61
C ALA A 429 -11.31 18.05 -22.61
N ILE A 430 -10.55 18.69 -21.73
CA ILE A 430 -9.17 18.30 -21.41
C ILE A 430 -9.13 17.20 -20.32
N PHE A 431 -10.24 16.98 -19.62
CA PHE A 431 -10.38 15.95 -18.57
C PHE A 431 -11.52 15.01 -18.88
N GLU A 432 -11.27 13.72 -18.69
CA GLU A 432 -12.31 12.71 -18.80
C GLU A 432 -13.34 12.91 -17.66
N GLU A 433 -14.59 13.18 -18.03
CA GLU A 433 -15.68 13.26 -17.07
C GLU A 433 -15.97 11.88 -16.52
N VAL A 434 -16.06 11.78 -15.20
CA VAL A 434 -16.48 10.53 -14.55
C VAL A 434 -17.99 10.41 -14.71
N ALA A 435 -18.44 9.34 -15.34
CA ALA A 435 -19.86 9.06 -15.49
C ALA A 435 -20.54 8.96 -14.11
N PRO A 436 -21.75 9.51 -13.93
CA PRO A 436 -22.45 9.45 -12.66
C PRO A 436 -22.55 8.03 -12.08
N GLU A 437 -22.79 7.03 -12.94
CA GLU A 437 -22.91 5.63 -12.55
C GLU A 437 -21.60 5.08 -11.95
N VAL A 438 -20.43 5.64 -12.33
CA VAL A 438 -19.11 5.29 -11.77
C VAL A 438 -18.87 6.08 -10.49
N ALA A 439 -19.25 7.36 -10.47
CA ALA A 439 -19.04 8.24 -9.33
C ALA A 439 -19.80 7.78 -8.07
N ASP A 440 -20.94 7.14 -8.26
CA ASP A 440 -21.80 6.63 -7.19
C ASP A 440 -21.45 5.19 -6.76
N GLN A 441 -20.47 4.55 -7.41
CA GLN A 441 -20.02 3.21 -7.01
C GLN A 441 -19.28 3.24 -5.66
N PRO A 442 -19.57 2.28 -4.75
CA PRO A 442 -18.93 2.19 -3.44
C PRO A 442 -17.40 2.22 -3.51
N ALA A 443 -16.82 1.48 -4.45
CA ALA A 443 -15.37 1.41 -4.66
C ALA A 443 -14.77 2.77 -5.07
N TYR A 444 -15.48 3.56 -5.88
CA TYR A 444 -15.05 4.90 -6.30
C TYR A 444 -15.13 5.90 -5.14
N ILE A 445 -16.24 5.90 -4.41
CA ILE A 445 -16.46 6.74 -3.22
C ILE A 445 -15.35 6.48 -2.20
N ARG A 446 -15.11 5.21 -1.88
CA ARG A 446 -14.08 4.77 -0.93
C ARG A 446 -12.68 5.24 -1.35
N ARG A 447 -12.32 5.04 -2.62
CA ARG A 447 -11.03 5.48 -3.16
C ARG A 447 -10.83 6.98 -3.02
N ARG A 448 -11.86 7.78 -3.28
CA ARG A 448 -11.80 9.25 -3.17
C ARG A 448 -11.55 9.71 -1.74
N TYR A 449 -12.24 9.11 -0.78
CA TYR A 449 -12.01 9.44 0.62
C TYR A 449 -10.64 8.96 1.12
N LEU A 450 -10.17 7.80 0.69
CA LEU A 450 -8.80 7.37 0.99
C LEU A 450 -7.73 8.32 0.42
N GLN A 451 -7.96 8.89 -0.76
CA GLN A 451 -7.08 9.92 -1.32
C GLN A 451 -7.06 11.19 -0.45
N ASP A 452 -8.21 11.64 0.06
CA ASP A 452 -8.28 12.75 1.02
C ASP A 452 -7.51 12.41 2.30
N LEU A 453 -7.70 11.21 2.87
CA LEU A 453 -6.97 10.73 4.04
C LEU A 453 -5.46 10.67 3.80
N TYR A 454 -5.01 10.10 2.66
CA TYR A 454 -3.60 10.02 2.32
C TYR A 454 -2.96 11.42 2.25
N ARG A 455 -3.65 12.38 1.62
CA ARG A 455 -3.21 13.78 1.58
C ARG A 455 -3.10 14.40 2.96
N PHE A 456 -4.09 14.17 3.82
CA PHE A 456 -4.06 14.62 5.21
C PHE A 456 -2.84 14.08 5.95
N PHE A 457 -2.68 12.78 6.03
CA PHE A 457 -1.57 12.15 6.77
C PHE A 457 -0.20 12.47 6.17
N ARG A 458 -0.13 12.84 4.90
CA ARG A 458 1.12 13.18 4.23
C ARG A 458 1.48 14.65 4.29
N LEU A 459 0.51 15.54 4.21
CA LEU A 459 0.72 16.97 3.94
C LEU A 459 0.26 17.89 5.08
N PHE A 460 -0.60 17.43 5.98
CA PHE A 460 -1.05 18.25 7.10
C PHE A 460 0.13 18.59 8.02
N ARG A 461 0.23 19.86 8.41
CA ARG A 461 1.39 20.36 9.19
C ARG A 461 1.52 19.68 10.56
N GLN A 462 0.40 19.35 11.19
CA GLN A 462 0.34 18.74 12.53
C GLN A 462 0.04 17.23 12.48
N ARG A 463 0.33 16.56 11.33
CA ARG A 463 0.04 15.14 11.11
C ARG A 463 0.67 14.21 12.14
N GLU A 464 1.77 14.63 12.77
CA GLU A 464 2.45 13.84 13.79
C GLU A 464 1.64 13.70 15.11
N ALA A 465 0.56 14.48 15.25
CA ALA A 465 -0.38 14.33 16.34
C ALA A 465 -1.34 13.12 16.15
N PHE A 466 -1.24 12.43 15.03
CA PHE A 466 -2.13 11.33 14.64
C PHE A 466 -1.33 10.08 14.27
N LYS A 467 -1.89 8.91 14.59
CA LYS A 467 -1.37 7.63 14.07
C LYS A 467 -1.62 7.56 12.56
N ASN A 468 -0.55 7.36 11.79
CA ASN A 468 -0.62 7.35 10.33
C ASN A 468 -0.93 5.93 9.81
N PRO A 469 -2.10 5.67 9.23
CA PRO A 469 -2.45 4.34 8.70
C PRO A 469 -1.73 3.99 7.39
N PHE A 470 -0.97 4.93 6.81
CA PHE A 470 -0.20 4.75 5.58
C PHE A 470 1.32 4.66 5.86
N ASP A 471 1.71 4.42 7.09
CA ASP A 471 3.12 4.29 7.45
C ASP A 471 3.72 3.03 6.81
N GLN A 472 4.83 3.20 6.08
CA GLN A 472 5.53 2.10 5.40
C GLN A 472 6.61 1.44 6.28
N GLU A 473 6.94 2.04 7.40
CA GLU A 473 7.91 1.46 8.35
C GLU A 473 7.29 0.29 9.12
N SER A 474 5.96 0.31 9.28
CA SER A 474 5.18 -0.77 9.87
C SER A 474 4.27 -1.42 8.82
N PRO A 475 4.08 -2.76 8.84
CA PRO A 475 3.15 -3.44 7.94
C PRO A 475 1.67 -3.25 8.32
N ASP A 476 1.34 -2.34 9.22
CA ASP A 476 0.01 -2.15 9.82
C ASP A 476 -1.06 -1.74 8.80
N TYR A 477 -0.65 -1.12 7.70
CA TYR A 477 -1.54 -0.85 6.58
C TYR A 477 -2.06 -2.12 5.88
N LEU A 478 -1.44 -3.28 6.14
CA LEU A 478 -1.97 -4.59 5.74
C LEU A 478 -2.95 -5.10 6.80
N PHE A 479 -4.05 -4.39 6.99
CA PHE A 479 -5.00 -4.69 8.06
C PHE A 479 -5.55 -6.11 7.98
N LEU A 480 -5.71 -6.69 6.78
CA LEU A 480 -6.14 -8.09 6.61
C LEU A 480 -5.15 -9.12 7.17
N ALA A 481 -3.90 -8.73 7.42
CA ALA A 481 -2.94 -9.59 8.11
C ALA A 481 -3.14 -9.61 9.64
N SER A 482 -4.06 -8.79 10.18
CA SER A 482 -4.38 -8.80 11.61
C SER A 482 -5.02 -10.11 12.03
N SER A 483 -4.74 -10.52 13.28
CA SER A 483 -5.32 -11.72 13.90
C SER A 483 -6.85 -11.71 13.97
N VAL A 484 -7.47 -10.52 13.95
CA VAL A 484 -8.93 -10.33 13.93
C VAL A 484 -9.59 -10.98 12.71
N TYR A 485 -8.89 -11.05 11.60
CA TYR A 485 -9.41 -11.63 10.34
C TYR A 485 -9.02 -13.09 10.14
N ARG A 486 -8.12 -13.62 10.98
CA ARG A 486 -7.64 -15.00 10.88
C ARG A 486 -8.73 -15.99 11.23
N SER A 487 -8.83 -17.07 10.46
CA SER A 487 -9.84 -18.15 10.64
C SER A 487 -11.28 -17.67 10.47
N THR A 488 -11.52 -16.56 9.79
CA THR A 488 -12.84 -16.01 9.47
C THR A 488 -13.23 -16.26 8.00
N HIS A 489 -14.43 -15.86 7.61
CA HIS A 489 -14.93 -16.01 6.23
C HIS A 489 -14.16 -15.21 5.18
N ILE A 490 -13.38 -14.19 5.56
CA ILE A 490 -12.55 -13.42 4.61
C ILE A 490 -11.23 -14.11 4.25
N GLU A 491 -10.77 -15.05 5.05
CA GLU A 491 -9.47 -15.70 4.85
C GLU A 491 -9.29 -16.33 3.45
N PRO A 492 -10.31 -16.93 2.80
CA PRO A 492 -10.20 -17.40 1.42
C PRO A 492 -9.75 -16.32 0.41
N PHE A 493 -10.05 -15.08 0.69
CA PHE A 493 -9.68 -13.94 -0.17
C PHE A 493 -8.24 -13.46 0.04
N PHE A 494 -7.53 -13.93 1.05
CA PHE A 494 -6.13 -13.55 1.28
C PHE A 494 -5.24 -13.91 0.10
N ASN A 495 -5.52 -15.01 -0.61
CA ASN A 495 -4.80 -15.38 -1.83
C ASN A 495 -4.89 -14.30 -2.92
N GLU A 496 -6.02 -13.62 -3.02
CA GLU A 496 -6.22 -12.54 -4.00
C GLU A 496 -5.37 -11.31 -3.65
N VAL A 497 -5.32 -10.93 -2.37
CA VAL A 497 -4.50 -9.82 -1.89
C VAL A 497 -3.01 -10.14 -2.04
N THR A 498 -2.61 -11.35 -1.66
CA THR A 498 -1.21 -11.79 -1.78
C THR A 498 -0.75 -11.85 -3.24
N ALA A 499 -1.57 -12.38 -4.13
CA ALA A 499 -1.30 -12.38 -5.57
C ALA A 499 -1.20 -10.95 -6.14
N PHE A 500 -2.05 -10.04 -5.68
CA PHE A 500 -1.97 -8.63 -6.05
C PHE A 500 -0.64 -8.00 -5.59
N LEU A 501 -0.21 -8.24 -4.36
CA LEU A 501 1.08 -7.77 -3.84
C LEU A 501 2.25 -8.30 -4.66
N ILE A 502 2.25 -9.59 -4.99
CA ILE A 502 3.27 -10.22 -5.84
C ILE A 502 3.30 -9.58 -7.24
N LYS A 503 2.13 -9.37 -7.85
CA LYS A 503 2.01 -8.71 -9.17
C LYS A 503 2.57 -7.29 -9.18
N LYS A 504 2.47 -6.59 -8.06
CA LYS A 504 3.02 -5.23 -7.87
C LYS A 504 4.46 -5.22 -7.34
N SER A 505 5.12 -6.39 -7.24
CA SER A 505 6.48 -6.57 -6.72
C SER A 505 6.67 -6.18 -5.24
N HIS A 506 5.60 -6.23 -4.46
CA HIS A 506 5.59 -6.03 -3.02
C HIS A 506 5.88 -7.34 -2.27
N TYR A 507 7.08 -7.90 -2.47
CA TYR A 507 7.42 -9.24 -1.95
C TYR A 507 7.56 -9.30 -0.42
N LYS A 508 7.91 -8.19 0.23
CA LYS A 508 7.99 -8.13 1.70
C LYS A 508 6.59 -8.23 2.32
N GLU A 509 5.67 -7.48 1.76
CA GLU A 509 4.26 -7.43 2.15
C GLU A 509 3.57 -8.76 1.85
N ALA A 510 3.83 -9.35 0.69
CA ALA A 510 3.31 -10.67 0.34
C ALA A 510 3.80 -11.75 1.33
N ARG A 511 5.07 -11.69 1.75
CA ARG A 511 5.63 -12.58 2.78
C ARG A 511 4.95 -12.37 4.13
N TYR A 512 4.71 -11.11 4.50
CA TYR A 512 4.00 -10.79 5.73
C TYR A 512 2.57 -11.33 5.73
N MET A 513 1.83 -11.19 4.63
CA MET A 513 0.51 -11.79 4.47
C MET A 513 0.54 -13.31 4.62
N LEU A 514 1.43 -14.00 3.90
CA LEU A 514 1.54 -15.47 3.95
C LEU A 514 1.87 -15.99 5.35
N ASN A 515 2.72 -15.29 6.11
CA ASN A 515 3.06 -15.67 7.48
C ASN A 515 1.86 -15.54 8.46
N ASN A 516 0.83 -14.80 8.06
CA ASN A 516 -0.36 -14.57 8.88
C ASN A 516 -1.58 -15.42 8.44
N TYR A 517 -1.41 -16.34 7.48
CA TYR A 517 -2.44 -17.34 7.17
C TYR A 517 -2.63 -18.32 8.34
N SER A 518 -3.83 -18.81 8.50
CA SER A 518 -4.05 -19.92 9.44
C SER A 518 -3.39 -21.20 8.93
N GLU A 519 -3.00 -22.10 9.84
CA GLU A 519 -2.36 -23.39 9.50
C GLU A 519 -3.23 -24.26 8.58
N ASN A 520 -4.55 -24.07 8.61
CA ASN A 520 -5.50 -24.82 7.78
C ASN A 520 -5.62 -24.30 6.34
N ARG A 521 -4.95 -23.20 6.00
CA ARG A 521 -5.02 -22.53 4.69
C ARG A 521 -3.77 -22.68 3.84
N GLU A 522 -2.86 -23.54 4.23
CA GLU A 522 -1.73 -23.94 3.42
C GLU A 522 -2.19 -24.83 2.25
N ASP A 523 -2.82 -24.19 1.27
CA ASP A 523 -3.32 -24.83 0.05
C ASP A 523 -2.31 -24.73 -1.10
N PHE A 524 -2.68 -25.29 -2.25
CA PHE A 524 -1.86 -25.22 -3.47
C PHE A 524 -1.44 -23.79 -3.85
N GLN A 525 -2.34 -22.82 -3.70
CA GLN A 525 -2.04 -21.42 -4.07
C GLN A 525 -1.06 -20.80 -3.07
N TYR A 526 -1.24 -21.06 -1.79
CA TYR A 526 -0.29 -20.66 -0.75
C TYR A 526 1.13 -21.13 -1.09
N TYR A 527 1.31 -22.43 -1.33
CA TYR A 527 2.63 -23.00 -1.63
C TYR A 527 3.25 -22.43 -2.90
N MET A 528 2.43 -22.24 -3.95
CA MET A 528 2.90 -21.61 -5.19
C MET A 528 3.38 -20.18 -4.98
N MET A 529 2.65 -19.37 -4.22
CA MET A 529 3.01 -17.98 -3.93
C MET A 529 4.23 -17.90 -3.02
N ALA A 530 4.27 -18.69 -1.97
CA ALA A 530 5.40 -18.76 -1.04
C ALA A 530 6.70 -19.13 -1.75
N ALA A 531 6.67 -20.17 -2.58
CA ALA A 531 7.80 -20.57 -3.38
C ALA A 531 8.26 -19.48 -4.36
N HIS A 532 7.30 -18.83 -5.04
CA HIS A 532 7.59 -17.78 -6.02
C HIS A 532 8.33 -16.59 -5.41
N ILE A 533 8.01 -16.20 -4.18
CA ILE A 533 8.68 -15.09 -3.49
C ILE A 533 9.93 -15.53 -2.69
N GLY A 534 10.40 -16.75 -2.89
CA GLY A 534 11.63 -17.25 -2.28
C GLY A 534 11.51 -17.67 -0.81
N MET A 535 10.30 -18.04 -0.36
CA MET A 535 10.11 -18.69 0.94
C MET A 535 10.26 -20.19 0.75
N ASP A 536 11.38 -20.76 1.19
CA ASP A 536 11.70 -22.18 1.01
C ASP A 536 11.22 -22.75 -0.35
N PRO A 537 11.80 -22.30 -1.49
CA PRO A 537 11.26 -22.65 -2.80
C PRO A 537 11.16 -24.16 -3.03
N LEU A 538 12.17 -24.91 -2.57
CA LEU A 538 12.19 -26.35 -2.76
C LEU A 538 11.07 -27.04 -1.97
N GLY A 539 10.93 -26.75 -0.69
CA GLY A 539 9.90 -27.35 0.17
C GLY A 539 8.48 -26.97 -0.29
N ASN A 540 8.27 -25.71 -0.63
CA ASN A 540 6.95 -25.25 -1.04
C ASN A 540 6.55 -25.74 -2.43
N TYR A 541 7.45 -25.76 -3.42
CA TYR A 541 7.15 -26.39 -4.71
C TYR A 541 6.94 -27.89 -4.58
N ALA A 542 7.68 -28.58 -3.71
CA ALA A 542 7.46 -30.00 -3.46
C ALA A 542 6.05 -30.28 -2.95
N LYS A 543 5.58 -29.53 -1.95
CA LYS A 543 4.19 -29.59 -1.44
C LYS A 543 3.16 -29.24 -2.50
N ALA A 544 3.41 -28.22 -3.32
CA ALA A 544 2.52 -27.88 -4.43
C ALA A 544 2.40 -29.02 -5.45
N VAL A 545 3.50 -29.68 -5.79
CA VAL A 545 3.50 -30.84 -6.68
C VAL A 545 2.81 -32.05 -6.05
N GLU A 546 2.95 -32.25 -4.74
CA GLU A 546 2.24 -33.30 -4.00
C GLU A 546 0.71 -33.10 -4.08
N LEU A 547 0.24 -31.87 -3.89
CA LEU A 547 -1.18 -31.51 -3.98
C LEU A 547 -1.73 -31.60 -5.41
N LYS A 548 -0.95 -31.18 -6.41
CA LYS A 548 -1.34 -31.18 -7.82
C LYS A 548 -0.19 -31.69 -8.70
N PRO A 549 -0.01 -33.03 -8.81
CA PRO A 549 1.11 -33.64 -9.54
C PRO A 549 1.16 -33.31 -11.04
N ASP A 550 0.02 -32.97 -11.63
CA ASP A 550 -0.09 -32.67 -13.06
C ASP A 550 -0.02 -31.18 -13.35
N ASN A 551 0.23 -30.33 -12.33
CA ASN A 551 0.37 -28.91 -12.56
C ASN A 551 1.77 -28.58 -13.11
N GLU A 552 1.81 -28.19 -14.38
CA GLU A 552 3.04 -27.88 -15.11
C GLU A 552 3.89 -26.80 -14.42
N ARG A 553 3.24 -25.72 -13.94
CA ARG A 553 3.94 -24.60 -13.31
C ARG A 553 4.59 -25.01 -11.97
N ALA A 554 3.91 -25.81 -11.18
CA ALA A 554 4.43 -26.33 -9.91
C ALA A 554 5.64 -27.24 -10.18
N MET A 555 5.51 -28.15 -11.14
CA MET A 555 6.57 -29.08 -11.50
C MET A 555 7.78 -28.37 -12.09
N ALA A 556 7.57 -27.31 -12.93
CA ALA A 556 8.68 -26.51 -13.47
C ALA A 556 9.41 -25.71 -12.39
N GLY A 557 8.64 -25.12 -11.44
CA GLY A 557 9.22 -24.48 -10.25
C GLY A 557 10.02 -25.43 -9.38
N TYR A 558 9.50 -26.62 -9.15
CA TYR A 558 10.19 -27.67 -8.41
C TYR A 558 11.49 -28.14 -9.08
N ALA A 559 11.44 -28.37 -10.40
CA ALA A 559 12.62 -28.75 -11.18
C ALA A 559 13.72 -27.70 -11.08
N ARG A 560 13.35 -26.40 -11.18
CA ARG A 560 14.29 -25.30 -11.03
C ARG A 560 14.84 -25.21 -9.60
N ALA A 561 13.99 -25.32 -8.59
CA ALA A 561 14.43 -25.27 -7.20
C ALA A 561 15.41 -26.43 -6.85
N LEU A 562 15.18 -27.61 -7.41
CA LEU A 562 16.12 -28.74 -7.30
C LEU A 562 17.48 -28.42 -7.96
N PHE A 563 17.44 -27.78 -9.14
CA PHE A 563 18.66 -27.37 -9.84
C PHE A 563 19.46 -26.35 -9.02
N ASP A 564 18.78 -25.35 -8.44
CA ASP A 564 19.40 -24.31 -7.62
C ASP A 564 20.03 -24.88 -6.33
N GLN A 565 19.54 -26.03 -5.85
CA GLN A 565 20.10 -26.78 -4.72
C GLN A 565 21.13 -27.83 -5.15
N ALA A 566 21.62 -27.80 -6.40
CA ALA A 566 22.54 -28.76 -7.00
C ALA A 566 22.04 -30.22 -7.02
N GLU A 567 20.75 -30.48 -6.83
CA GLU A 567 20.14 -31.81 -6.95
C GLU A 567 19.84 -32.13 -8.43
N TYR A 568 20.88 -32.11 -9.26
CA TYR A 568 20.76 -32.15 -10.74
C TYR A 568 20.09 -33.40 -11.27
N GLN A 569 20.26 -34.56 -10.63
CA GLN A 569 19.62 -35.80 -11.05
C GLN A 569 18.09 -35.73 -10.85
N LYS A 570 17.63 -35.27 -9.70
CA LYS A 570 16.20 -35.11 -9.42
C LYS A 570 15.58 -34.01 -10.30
N SER A 571 16.33 -32.93 -10.56
CA SER A 571 15.92 -31.88 -11.49
C SER A 571 15.73 -32.43 -12.91
N LEU A 572 16.66 -33.27 -13.38
CA LEU A 572 16.57 -33.97 -14.67
C LEU A 572 15.29 -34.81 -14.76
N GLU A 573 15.01 -35.62 -13.74
CA GLU A 573 13.79 -36.45 -13.67
C GLU A 573 12.50 -35.61 -13.69
N ALA A 574 12.50 -34.45 -13.03
CA ALA A 574 11.39 -33.52 -13.04
C ALA A 574 11.19 -32.89 -14.44
N TYR A 575 12.27 -32.53 -15.16
CA TYR A 575 12.17 -32.07 -16.55
C TYR A 575 11.76 -33.17 -17.50
N ASP A 576 12.21 -34.40 -17.29
CA ASP A 576 11.75 -35.57 -18.06
C ASP A 576 10.22 -35.76 -17.90
N LYS A 577 9.70 -35.61 -16.69
CA LYS A 577 8.25 -35.64 -16.43
C LYS A 577 7.52 -34.48 -17.12
N LEU A 578 8.04 -33.27 -17.06
CA LEU A 578 7.46 -32.10 -17.77
C LEU A 578 7.39 -32.34 -19.30
N LEU A 579 8.40 -32.95 -19.88
CA LEU A 579 8.44 -33.29 -21.30
C LEU A 579 7.47 -34.42 -21.67
N THR A 580 6.92 -35.18 -20.73
CA THR A 580 5.80 -36.09 -21.02
C THR A 580 4.50 -35.31 -21.28
N PHE A 581 4.33 -34.12 -20.66
CA PHE A 581 3.18 -33.24 -20.89
C PHE A 581 3.37 -32.36 -22.15
N GLN A 582 4.57 -31.83 -22.33
CA GLN A 582 4.93 -30.95 -23.45
C GLN A 582 6.27 -31.34 -24.08
N PRO A 583 6.25 -32.34 -24.98
CA PRO A 583 7.48 -32.94 -25.56
C PRO A 583 8.39 -31.97 -26.29
N ASP A 584 7.81 -30.95 -26.94
CA ASP A 584 8.54 -30.00 -27.77
C ASP A 584 8.76 -28.62 -27.14
N LYS A 585 8.50 -28.48 -25.83
CA LYS A 585 8.72 -27.21 -25.16
C LYS A 585 10.21 -26.92 -24.99
N ARG A 586 10.70 -25.98 -25.82
CA ARG A 586 12.13 -25.65 -25.94
C ARG A 586 12.78 -25.30 -24.61
N SER A 587 12.11 -24.51 -23.76
CA SER A 587 12.64 -24.13 -22.43
C SER A 587 12.91 -25.36 -21.54
N TYR A 588 12.06 -26.37 -21.59
CA TYR A 588 12.25 -27.59 -20.81
C TYR A 588 13.36 -28.46 -21.37
N LEU A 589 13.44 -28.57 -22.70
CA LEU A 589 14.54 -29.24 -23.40
C LEU A 589 15.89 -28.58 -23.09
N LEU A 590 15.94 -27.26 -23.09
CA LEU A 590 17.14 -26.50 -22.77
C LEU A 590 17.58 -26.72 -21.31
N ASN A 591 16.66 -26.59 -20.35
CA ASN A 591 16.97 -26.81 -18.94
C ASN A 591 17.37 -28.27 -18.65
N ARG A 592 16.73 -29.21 -19.34
CA ARG A 592 17.13 -30.63 -19.32
C ARG A 592 18.58 -30.81 -19.79
N ALA A 593 18.96 -30.14 -20.88
CA ALA A 593 20.35 -30.20 -21.38
C ALA A 593 21.34 -29.63 -20.37
N VAL A 594 20.97 -28.53 -19.69
CA VAL A 594 21.80 -27.95 -18.62
C VAL A 594 21.97 -28.92 -17.47
N CYS A 595 20.92 -29.64 -17.06
CA CYS A 595 21.02 -30.69 -16.04
C CYS A 595 21.98 -31.82 -16.50
N LEU A 596 21.91 -32.25 -17.76
CA LEU A 596 22.81 -33.26 -18.31
C LEU A 596 24.27 -32.81 -18.31
N ILE A 597 24.52 -31.54 -18.63
CA ILE A 597 25.86 -30.96 -18.58
C ILE A 597 26.42 -30.98 -17.13
N LYS A 598 25.57 -30.61 -16.14
CA LYS A 598 25.96 -30.64 -14.72
C LYS A 598 26.17 -32.05 -14.17
N LEU A 599 25.67 -33.07 -14.87
CA LEU A 599 25.85 -34.51 -14.56
C LEU A 599 26.94 -35.15 -15.43
N ASP A 600 27.76 -34.37 -16.13
CA ASP A 600 28.82 -34.82 -17.03
C ASP A 600 28.35 -35.71 -18.21
N ARG A 601 27.05 -35.66 -18.55
CA ARG A 601 26.43 -36.42 -19.64
C ARG A 601 26.43 -35.59 -20.93
N TYR A 602 27.61 -35.14 -21.34
CA TYR A 602 27.78 -34.16 -22.42
C TYR A 602 27.27 -34.64 -23.78
N ASP A 603 27.50 -35.92 -24.14
CA ASP A 603 27.07 -36.47 -25.44
C ASP A 603 25.54 -36.46 -25.60
N GLU A 604 24.81 -36.68 -24.53
CA GLU A 604 23.32 -36.62 -24.55
C GLU A 604 22.85 -35.19 -24.65
N ALA A 605 23.46 -34.26 -23.92
CA ALA A 605 23.16 -32.84 -23.98
C ALA A 605 23.40 -32.31 -25.41
N GLU A 606 24.56 -32.60 -26.00
CA GLU A 606 24.89 -32.16 -27.34
C GLU A 606 23.91 -32.62 -28.43
N LYS A 607 23.54 -33.91 -28.44
CA LYS A 607 22.56 -34.45 -29.42
C LYS A 607 21.26 -33.64 -29.39
N MET A 608 20.81 -33.30 -28.20
CA MET A 608 19.56 -32.54 -28.04
C MET A 608 19.74 -31.07 -28.45
N LEU A 609 20.84 -30.47 -28.05
CA LEU A 609 21.18 -29.07 -28.33
C LEU A 609 21.43 -28.85 -29.83
N PHE A 610 22.12 -29.77 -30.51
CA PHE A 610 22.27 -29.72 -31.97
C PHE A 610 20.91 -29.80 -32.69
N ARG A 611 19.97 -30.62 -32.23
CA ARG A 611 18.60 -30.64 -32.77
C ARG A 611 17.92 -29.29 -32.58
N LEU A 612 17.95 -28.72 -31.40
CA LEU A 612 17.35 -27.41 -31.08
C LEU A 612 17.98 -26.28 -31.92
N ASN A 613 19.31 -26.31 -32.09
CA ASN A 613 20.04 -25.35 -32.92
C ASN A 613 19.66 -25.50 -34.41
N TYR A 614 19.55 -26.74 -34.91
CA TYR A 614 19.14 -26.99 -36.28
C TYR A 614 17.72 -26.46 -36.59
N GLU A 615 16.80 -26.60 -35.64
CA GLU A 615 15.43 -26.07 -35.74
C GLU A 615 15.37 -24.54 -35.75
N ARG A 616 16.23 -23.88 -35.00
CA ARG A 616 16.38 -22.41 -34.90
C ARG A 616 17.83 -22.03 -34.65
N PRO A 617 18.59 -21.78 -35.75
CA PRO A 617 20.03 -21.46 -35.64
C PRO A 617 20.33 -20.11 -34.95
N ASP A 618 19.37 -19.20 -34.93
CA ASP A 618 19.42 -17.86 -34.36
C ASP A 618 19.04 -17.80 -32.87
N ASP A 619 18.71 -18.95 -32.26
CA ASP A 619 18.38 -18.98 -30.82
C ASP A 619 19.65 -18.86 -29.96
N THR A 620 19.95 -17.65 -29.54
CA THR A 620 21.13 -17.28 -28.78
C THR A 620 21.30 -18.12 -27.49
N ASN A 621 20.19 -18.44 -26.78
CA ASN A 621 20.25 -19.24 -25.57
C ASN A 621 20.66 -20.69 -25.84
N VAL A 622 20.15 -21.27 -26.90
CA VAL A 622 20.55 -22.63 -27.33
C VAL A 622 22.02 -22.63 -27.72
N ASN A 623 22.45 -21.61 -28.47
CA ASN A 623 23.84 -21.48 -28.91
C ASN A 623 24.84 -21.37 -27.73
N ARG A 624 24.50 -20.60 -26.71
CA ARG A 624 25.30 -20.49 -25.46
C ARG A 624 25.44 -21.82 -24.77
N VAL A 625 24.35 -22.55 -24.56
CA VAL A 625 24.39 -23.84 -23.87
C VAL A 625 25.09 -24.90 -24.71
N LEU A 626 24.90 -24.87 -26.02
CA LEU A 626 25.63 -25.79 -26.93
C LEU A 626 27.12 -25.54 -26.93
N ALA A 627 27.57 -24.29 -27.05
CA ALA A 627 28.97 -23.92 -26.99
C ALA A 627 29.60 -24.36 -25.65
N TRP A 628 28.89 -24.17 -24.54
CA TRP A 628 29.35 -24.63 -23.23
C TRP A 628 29.43 -26.17 -23.13
N ALA A 629 28.41 -26.89 -23.63
CA ALA A 629 28.44 -28.36 -23.68
C ALA A 629 29.60 -28.89 -24.47
N LEU A 630 29.87 -28.30 -25.64
CA LEU A 630 31.04 -28.65 -26.48
C LEU A 630 32.37 -28.34 -25.79
N THR A 631 32.48 -27.23 -25.07
CA THR A 631 33.65 -26.87 -24.26
C THR A 631 33.88 -27.92 -23.18
N CYS A 632 32.85 -28.27 -22.42
CA CYS A 632 32.96 -29.30 -21.40
C CYS A 632 33.33 -30.68 -21.97
N ASN A 633 32.86 -31.00 -23.17
CA ASN A 633 33.16 -32.27 -23.85
C ASN A 633 34.50 -32.25 -24.62
N GLY A 634 35.24 -31.14 -24.61
CA GLY A 634 36.58 -31.04 -25.24
C GLY A 634 36.52 -30.81 -26.76
N LYS A 635 35.38 -30.43 -27.32
CA LYS A 635 35.16 -30.11 -28.76
C LYS A 635 35.39 -28.62 -29.04
N TYR A 636 36.58 -28.13 -28.68
CA TYR A 636 36.90 -26.70 -28.63
C TYR A 636 36.74 -25.97 -29.96
N GLU A 637 37.16 -26.59 -31.07
CA GLU A 637 37.06 -25.99 -32.41
C GLU A 637 35.58 -25.70 -32.82
N GLN A 638 34.65 -26.55 -32.38
CA GLN A 638 33.22 -26.34 -32.65
C GLN A 638 32.64 -25.30 -31.72
N ALA A 639 33.03 -25.30 -30.46
CA ALA A 639 32.61 -24.31 -29.46
C ALA A 639 33.10 -22.90 -29.87
N ASP A 640 34.36 -22.78 -30.29
CA ASP A 640 34.99 -21.54 -30.74
C ASP A 640 34.19 -20.85 -31.85
N LYS A 641 33.73 -21.60 -32.87
CA LYS A 641 32.92 -21.07 -33.96
C LYS A 641 31.60 -20.45 -33.44
N ILE A 642 30.96 -21.12 -32.50
CA ILE A 642 29.67 -20.64 -31.95
C ILE A 642 29.92 -19.42 -31.07
N TYR A 643 30.95 -19.42 -30.22
CA TYR A 643 31.29 -18.25 -29.40
C TYR A 643 31.71 -17.06 -30.27
N THR A 644 32.52 -17.27 -31.31
CA THR A 644 32.90 -16.21 -32.25
C THR A 644 31.67 -15.57 -32.90
N GLN A 645 30.69 -16.38 -33.30
CA GLN A 645 29.42 -15.86 -33.84
C GLN A 645 28.67 -15.04 -32.77
N LEU A 646 28.47 -15.56 -31.55
CA LEU A 646 27.81 -14.86 -30.44
C LEU A 646 28.48 -13.52 -30.11
N MET A 647 29.83 -13.46 -30.16
CA MET A 647 30.56 -12.22 -29.91
C MET A 647 30.41 -11.20 -31.04
N SER A 648 30.23 -11.65 -32.29
CA SER A 648 30.09 -10.78 -33.47
C SER A 648 28.68 -10.15 -33.62
N GLU A 649 27.66 -10.84 -33.15
CA GLU A 649 26.24 -10.40 -33.25
C GLU A 649 25.84 -9.35 -32.23
N GLY A 650 26.70 -9.03 -31.26
CA GLY A 650 26.45 -8.01 -30.24
C GLY A 650 25.51 -8.46 -29.09
N ASP A 651 25.04 -9.68 -29.13
CA ASP A 651 24.15 -10.30 -28.12
C ASP A 651 24.90 -11.04 -27.00
N SER A 652 26.21 -10.82 -26.88
CA SER A 652 27.05 -11.50 -25.87
C SER A 652 26.72 -11.01 -24.47
N SER A 653 26.56 -11.97 -23.56
CA SER A 653 26.48 -11.71 -22.13
C SER A 653 27.87 -11.72 -21.46
N THR A 654 27.96 -11.15 -20.28
CA THR A 654 29.21 -11.22 -19.48
C THR A 654 29.62 -12.67 -19.22
N ASP A 655 28.67 -13.58 -18.97
CA ASP A 655 28.96 -15.01 -18.78
C ASP A 655 29.52 -15.69 -20.04
N ASP A 656 29.14 -15.20 -21.24
CA ASP A 656 29.69 -15.71 -22.49
C ASP A 656 31.20 -15.42 -22.59
N LEU A 657 31.67 -14.28 -22.07
CA LEU A 657 33.12 -13.96 -22.02
C LEU A 657 33.88 -14.92 -21.11
N LEU A 658 33.31 -15.27 -19.96
CA LEU A 658 33.92 -16.25 -19.04
C LEU A 658 34.02 -17.63 -19.71
N ASN A 659 32.89 -18.11 -20.26
CA ASN A 659 32.79 -19.43 -20.85
C ASN A 659 33.64 -19.55 -22.12
N TYR A 660 33.72 -18.50 -22.93
CA TYR A 660 34.58 -18.46 -24.10
C TYR A 660 36.05 -18.40 -23.71
N GLY A 661 36.40 -17.58 -22.73
CA GLY A 661 37.76 -17.56 -22.15
C GLY A 661 38.22 -18.94 -21.65
N LEU A 662 37.34 -19.68 -20.96
CA LEU A 662 37.63 -21.06 -20.55
C LEU A 662 37.80 -22.00 -21.75
N CYS A 663 36.96 -21.87 -22.79
CA CYS A 663 37.13 -22.65 -24.02
C CYS A 663 38.51 -22.42 -24.68
N LEU A 664 38.89 -21.16 -24.83
CA LEU A 664 40.21 -20.77 -25.39
C LEU A 664 41.34 -21.25 -24.53
N TRP A 665 41.24 -21.14 -23.23
CA TRP A 665 42.30 -21.65 -22.31
C TRP A 665 42.44 -23.15 -22.38
N PHE A 666 41.33 -23.90 -22.40
CA PHE A 666 41.36 -25.37 -22.52
C PHE A 666 41.89 -25.85 -23.87
N SER A 667 41.77 -25.05 -24.92
CA SER A 667 42.34 -25.32 -26.25
C SER A 667 43.77 -24.83 -26.43
N GLY A 668 44.35 -24.17 -25.42
CA GLY A 668 45.76 -23.71 -25.42
C GLY A 668 45.96 -22.28 -25.92
N HIS A 669 44.89 -21.52 -26.22
CA HIS A 669 44.98 -20.13 -26.66
C HIS A 669 44.95 -19.18 -25.43
N VAL A 670 46.08 -19.17 -24.70
CA VAL A 670 46.17 -18.53 -23.38
C VAL A 670 46.03 -17.01 -23.47
N ASP A 671 46.61 -16.37 -24.48
CA ASP A 671 46.54 -14.89 -24.62
C ASP A 671 45.10 -14.42 -24.94
N ASP A 672 44.45 -15.09 -25.87
CA ASP A 672 43.05 -14.77 -26.22
C ASP A 672 42.07 -15.04 -25.04
N ALA A 673 42.37 -16.09 -24.26
CA ALA A 673 41.65 -16.38 -23.03
C ALA A 673 41.80 -15.25 -21.99
N ALA A 674 43.03 -14.76 -21.81
CA ALA A 674 43.30 -13.65 -20.89
C ALA A 674 42.55 -12.38 -21.29
N ASP A 675 42.46 -12.08 -22.59
CA ASP A 675 41.70 -10.93 -23.11
C ASP A 675 40.23 -11.08 -22.78
N CYS A 676 39.62 -12.26 -22.95
CA CYS A 676 38.24 -12.52 -22.56
C CYS A 676 38.02 -12.34 -21.07
N PHE A 677 38.93 -12.86 -20.22
CA PHE A 677 38.84 -12.74 -18.77
C PHE A 677 39.03 -11.30 -18.29
N HIS A 678 39.91 -10.52 -18.91
CA HIS A 678 40.04 -9.09 -18.64
C HIS A 678 38.71 -8.32 -18.89
N ARG A 679 38.09 -8.60 -20.03
CA ARG A 679 36.80 -8.00 -20.37
C ARG A 679 35.73 -8.42 -19.37
N TYR A 680 35.67 -9.71 -19.02
CA TYR A 680 34.73 -10.21 -18.02
C TYR A 680 34.89 -9.50 -16.68
N LEU A 681 36.14 -9.44 -16.13
CA LEU A 681 36.41 -8.78 -14.85
C LEU A 681 36.04 -7.28 -14.87
N LYS A 682 36.26 -6.62 -16.01
CA LYS A 682 35.88 -5.20 -16.18
C LYS A 682 34.38 -5.01 -16.20
N GLU A 683 33.64 -5.87 -16.86
CA GLU A 683 32.17 -5.76 -17.02
C GLU A 683 31.42 -6.26 -15.77
N SER A 684 31.87 -7.38 -15.16
CA SER A 684 31.24 -7.97 -13.98
C SER A 684 31.54 -7.22 -12.68
N GLY A 685 32.69 -6.53 -12.61
CA GLY A 685 33.20 -5.94 -11.38
C GLY A 685 33.64 -6.97 -10.33
N GLU A 686 33.79 -8.23 -10.72
CA GLU A 686 34.28 -9.30 -9.82
C GLU A 686 35.72 -9.06 -9.39
N LYS A 687 36.01 -9.43 -8.14
CA LYS A 687 37.37 -9.32 -7.60
C LYS A 687 38.27 -10.45 -8.12
N LYS A 688 39.41 -10.09 -8.65
CA LYS A 688 40.42 -11.00 -9.19
C LYS A 688 40.77 -12.17 -8.24
N GLU A 689 40.81 -11.92 -6.93
CA GLU A 689 41.17 -12.92 -5.92
C GLU A 689 40.12 -14.05 -5.78
N ARG A 690 38.94 -13.86 -6.26
CA ARG A 690 37.82 -14.84 -6.23
C ARG A 690 37.56 -15.48 -7.58
N PHE A 691 38.21 -14.95 -8.61
CA PHE A 691 38.04 -15.42 -9.97
C PHE A 691 38.46 -16.91 -10.07
N PHE A 692 37.74 -17.67 -10.82
CA PHE A 692 37.87 -19.15 -10.97
C PHE A 692 37.48 -19.99 -9.75
N ASN A 693 37.01 -19.42 -8.66
CA ASN A 693 36.63 -20.25 -7.50
C ASN A 693 35.54 -21.27 -7.78
N GLN A 694 34.57 -20.90 -8.64
CA GLN A 694 33.48 -21.78 -9.04
C GLN A 694 33.89 -22.79 -10.11
N GLU A 695 34.78 -22.42 -11.02
CA GLU A 695 35.24 -23.21 -12.18
C GLU A 695 36.47 -24.05 -11.88
N ARG A 696 37.10 -23.85 -10.73
CA ARG A 696 38.39 -24.48 -10.39
C ARG A 696 38.39 -26.01 -10.54
N TRP A 697 37.30 -26.66 -10.15
CA TRP A 697 37.16 -28.11 -10.32
C TRP A 697 37.18 -28.52 -11.80
N LEU A 698 36.52 -27.77 -12.67
CA LEU A 698 36.46 -28.02 -14.12
C LEU A 698 37.86 -27.75 -14.75
N ILE A 699 38.48 -26.65 -14.36
CA ILE A 699 39.82 -26.26 -14.83
C ILE A 699 40.83 -27.39 -14.52
N HIS A 700 40.82 -27.93 -13.30
CA HIS A 700 41.66 -29.07 -12.94
C HIS A 700 41.26 -30.34 -13.69
N ALA A 701 39.96 -30.60 -13.89
CA ALA A 701 39.50 -31.76 -14.68
C ALA A 701 39.98 -31.71 -16.14
N LYS A 702 40.25 -30.52 -16.68
CA LYS A 702 40.86 -30.31 -18.02
C LYS A 702 42.39 -30.33 -18.03
N GLY A 703 43.02 -30.67 -16.90
CA GLY A 703 44.45 -30.87 -16.80
C GLY A 703 45.28 -29.63 -16.51
N ILE A 704 44.61 -28.50 -16.25
CA ILE A 704 45.28 -27.24 -15.88
C ILE A 704 45.66 -27.30 -14.38
N THR A 705 46.93 -27.04 -14.11
CA THR A 705 47.50 -27.12 -12.75
C THR A 705 47.20 -25.86 -11.94
N GLU A 706 47.29 -25.94 -10.63
CA GLU A 706 47.16 -24.77 -9.75
C GLU A 706 48.21 -23.69 -10.07
N ALA A 707 49.42 -24.07 -10.49
CA ALA A 707 50.41 -23.10 -10.90
C ALA A 707 49.98 -22.31 -12.13
N GLU A 708 49.37 -22.96 -13.11
CA GLU A 708 48.82 -22.29 -14.32
C GLU A 708 47.67 -21.38 -13.99
N ILE A 709 46.81 -21.74 -13.02
CA ILE A 709 45.76 -20.85 -12.50
C ILE A 709 46.39 -19.60 -11.90
N GLN A 710 47.40 -19.73 -11.07
CA GLN A 710 48.11 -18.60 -10.48
C GLN A 710 48.84 -17.74 -11.52
N MET A 711 49.37 -18.34 -12.57
CA MET A 711 49.98 -17.62 -13.70
C MET A 711 48.91 -16.83 -14.47
N MET A 712 47.74 -17.43 -14.74
CA MET A 712 46.63 -16.72 -15.38
C MET A 712 46.17 -15.55 -14.50
N LEU A 713 45.98 -15.77 -13.21
CA LEU A 713 45.62 -14.70 -12.26
C LEU A 713 46.68 -13.60 -12.18
N TYR A 714 47.96 -13.90 -12.45
CA TYR A 714 49.00 -12.88 -12.47
C TYR A 714 48.93 -11.99 -13.72
N ILE A 715 48.64 -12.55 -14.90
CA ILE A 715 48.54 -11.78 -16.14
C ILE A 715 47.22 -10.99 -16.23
N LEU A 716 46.16 -11.42 -15.55
CA LEU A 716 44.91 -10.65 -15.40
C LEU A 716 45.08 -9.49 -14.44
#